data_1b2cf77c94ee62f969f0389af7b1f340
#
_entry.id   1b2cf77c94ee62f969f0389af7b1f340
#
_cell.length_a   1.000
_cell.length_b   1.000
_cell.length_c   1.000
_cell.angle_alpha   90.00
_cell.angle_beta   90.00
_cell.angle_gamma   90.00
#
_symmetry.space_group_name_H-M   'P 1'
#
loop_
_entity.id
_entity.type
_entity.pdbx_description
1 polymer ?
#
loop_
_entity_poly.entity_id
_entity_poly.type
_entity_poly.pdbx_seq_one_letter_code
_entity_poly.pdbx_strand_id
1 'polypeptide(L)'
;DSLEEEGFTSDDLAGKTRGIWSYFNKLKNGKYSDDDLHNDTFNKCRESPEAWVKKSDVKNCTDIFNYVESVLYPILLFAEDNRPRLTRIFKSTDLTIKHLNQLRLLGSIDKKVREMNREANRFLLSDTQTLLNSLIKDSDSPFIFEKIGTQLDHIMIDEFQDTSTIQWKNFKVLLEETMSREDAGNLIVGDVKQSIYRWRSGDWRLLNNIDKEFNKSAKEVSIETLGTNYRSDRNIIEFNNAFFTEAVKLEIEDLTDKCPEECKQLESAYSDVCQQVPDHHSVPNGSISIQLLGGENIEDRMMQTTLDTVDKLVERGVPCNKIAILVRSNRNIQDIAEYFMNHSDYPLVSDEAFRLDASQAVCTLVNALYILVHPNDNIALATLNKFCDTYSVAGNMPEQLLTNRSEYLEMPLFDLTERLFAELKLGEIKDMIKQTAYICTFYDCLSKYLTDNSSDITGFLKEWDNRIHEKSIHSDGDGGIRFLTIHKSKGLEYDHVIMPYCDWQLEKANTIWCTPQEAPYNELPLVPIDFSAKLMKQSIYEADYNHEHLQNIVDNLNLLYVAFTRASHNLIVIGKRANSAYRSAIIESVLDKVASRLEANDVKMELTGIGSDAKTDDISFCYNEIYVPDLSLIHISEPTRRSYIS
;
A
#
# COMPACT_ATOMS: atom_id res chain seq x y z
N ASP A 1 47.14 4.54 17.20
CA ASP A 1 48.00 5.52 17.88
C ASP A 1 48.81 4.79 19.00
N SER A 2 48.21 4.17 20.01
CA SER A 2 48.91 3.55 21.14
C SER A 2 49.86 2.39 20.73
N LEU A 3 49.56 1.65 19.68
CA LEU A 3 50.43 0.61 19.11
C LEU A 3 51.67 1.21 18.44
N GLU A 4 51.51 2.33 17.75
CA GLU A 4 52.58 3.05 17.04
C GLU A 4 53.51 3.79 18.02
N GLU A 5 52.98 4.26 19.17
CA GLU A 5 53.76 4.90 20.24
C GLU A 5 54.75 3.94 20.87
N GLU A 6 54.44 2.65 20.92
CA GLU A 6 55.35 1.58 21.41
C GLU A 6 56.19 0.95 20.29
N GLY A 7 56.14 1.51 19.07
CA GLY A 7 56.96 1.07 17.95
C GLY A 7 56.46 -0.18 17.22
N PHE A 8 55.21 -0.63 17.49
CA PHE A 8 54.57 -1.75 16.80
C PHE A 8 53.70 -1.28 15.66
N THR A 9 53.42 -2.17 14.71
CA THR A 9 52.58 -1.92 13.53
C THR A 9 51.51 -2.99 13.39
N SER A 10 50.53 -2.77 12.48
CA SER A 10 49.53 -3.79 12.15
C SER A 10 50.16 -5.10 11.64
N ASP A 11 51.41 -5.08 11.13
CA ASP A 11 52.11 -6.27 10.63
C ASP A 11 52.60 -7.21 11.74
N ASP A 12 52.69 -6.70 12.96
CA ASP A 12 53.07 -7.45 14.15
C ASP A 12 51.91 -8.24 14.73
N LEU A 13 50.67 -7.89 14.35
CA LEU A 13 49.46 -8.57 14.77
C LEU A 13 49.07 -9.75 13.86
N ALA A 14 48.38 -10.74 14.41
CA ALA A 14 47.84 -11.86 13.63
C ALA A 14 46.78 -11.36 12.63
N GLY A 15 46.92 -11.78 11.36
CA GLY A 15 46.03 -11.33 10.31
C GLY A 15 46.30 -9.92 9.79
N LYS A 16 47.33 -9.23 10.36
CA LYS A 16 47.77 -7.89 9.93
C LYS A 16 46.58 -6.91 9.83
N THR A 17 46.49 -6.14 8.73
CA THR A 17 45.40 -5.20 8.48
C THR A 17 44.00 -5.84 8.37
N ARG A 18 43.91 -7.17 8.13
CA ARG A 18 42.66 -7.94 8.07
C ARG A 18 42.27 -8.60 9.41
N GLY A 19 43.18 -8.56 10.40
CA GLY A 19 42.95 -9.07 11.74
C GLY A 19 42.11 -8.12 12.62
N ILE A 20 42.41 -8.15 13.93
CA ILE A 20 41.77 -7.26 14.91
C ILE A 20 41.98 -5.77 14.61
N TRP A 21 43.05 -5.41 13.91
CA TRP A 21 43.29 -4.05 13.43
C TRP A 21 42.14 -3.50 12.61
N SER A 22 41.48 -4.35 11.81
CA SER A 22 40.29 -3.97 11.01
C SER A 22 39.14 -3.47 11.88
N TYR A 23 38.94 -4.03 13.07
CA TYR A 23 37.93 -3.59 14.02
C TYR A 23 38.16 -2.12 14.43
N PHE A 24 39.34 -1.81 14.92
CA PHE A 24 39.68 -0.44 15.36
C PHE A 24 39.65 0.57 14.20
N ASN A 25 40.08 0.15 13.02
CA ASN A 25 40.04 1.00 11.84
C ASN A 25 38.59 1.27 11.37
N LYS A 26 37.70 0.29 11.48
CA LYS A 26 36.28 0.49 11.20
C LYS A 26 35.62 1.43 12.21
N LEU A 27 35.94 1.30 13.51
CA LEU A 27 35.48 2.23 14.55
C LEU A 27 35.95 3.67 14.26
N LYS A 28 37.24 3.86 13.92
CA LYS A 28 37.82 5.15 13.54
C LYS A 28 37.09 5.78 12.34
N ASN A 29 36.62 4.95 11.42
CA ASN A 29 35.88 5.36 10.22
C ASN A 29 34.35 5.45 10.41
N GLY A 30 33.88 5.49 11.67
CA GLY A 30 32.47 5.72 11.97
C GLY A 30 31.54 4.52 11.78
N LYS A 31 32.10 3.30 11.75
CA LYS A 31 31.31 2.05 11.70
C LYS A 31 31.15 1.52 13.12
N TYR A 32 29.93 1.54 13.65
CA TYR A 32 29.66 1.22 15.06
C TYR A 32 28.73 0.02 15.25
N SER A 33 28.06 -0.47 14.20
CA SER A 33 27.11 -1.58 14.32
C SER A 33 27.80 -2.94 14.46
N ASP A 34 27.13 -3.88 15.13
CA ASP A 34 27.62 -5.25 15.28
C ASP A 34 27.84 -5.92 13.92
N ASP A 35 26.93 -5.71 12.97
CA ASP A 35 27.03 -6.27 11.62
C ASP A 35 28.28 -5.77 10.85
N ASP A 36 28.75 -4.57 11.15
CA ASP A 36 29.96 -4.02 10.52
C ASP A 36 31.25 -4.50 11.21
N LEU A 37 31.21 -4.75 12.51
CA LEU A 37 32.39 -4.94 13.34
C LEU A 37 32.66 -6.40 13.69
N HIS A 38 31.63 -7.17 13.99
CA HIS A 38 31.77 -8.54 14.45
C HIS A 38 31.97 -9.50 13.27
N ASN A 39 33.03 -10.29 13.37
CA ASN A 39 33.32 -11.41 12.46
C ASN A 39 34.07 -12.50 13.25
N ASP A 40 34.31 -13.64 12.62
CA ASP A 40 35.01 -14.77 13.27
C ASP A 40 36.37 -14.42 13.85
N THR A 41 37.10 -13.51 13.22
CA THR A 41 38.41 -13.06 13.71
C THR A 41 38.25 -12.21 14.97
N PHE A 42 37.32 -11.27 14.94
CA PHE A 42 36.98 -10.45 16.12
C PHE A 42 36.55 -11.31 17.30
N ASN A 43 35.65 -12.27 17.07
CA ASN A 43 35.12 -13.15 18.12
C ASN A 43 36.27 -13.91 18.83
N LYS A 44 37.21 -14.48 18.07
CA LYS A 44 38.41 -15.13 18.60
C LYS A 44 39.27 -14.19 19.41
N CYS A 45 39.48 -12.98 18.89
CA CYS A 45 40.30 -11.97 19.57
C CYS A 45 39.63 -11.40 20.84
N ARG A 46 38.30 -11.43 20.90
CA ARG A 46 37.52 -11.06 22.09
C ARG A 46 37.60 -12.12 23.18
N GLU A 47 37.64 -13.40 22.79
CA GLU A 47 37.75 -14.51 23.72
C GLU A 47 39.12 -14.64 24.38
N SER A 48 40.22 -14.35 23.63
CA SER A 48 41.56 -14.53 24.12
C SER A 48 42.57 -13.54 23.52
N PRO A 49 43.47 -12.93 24.30
CA PRO A 49 44.54 -12.10 23.81
C PRO A 49 45.54 -12.87 22.95
N GLU A 50 45.65 -14.20 23.14
CA GLU A 50 46.51 -15.06 22.34
C GLU A 50 46.18 -15.08 20.85
N ALA A 51 44.90 -14.83 20.51
CA ALA A 51 44.44 -14.78 19.11
C ALA A 51 44.93 -13.53 18.35
N TRP A 52 45.48 -12.52 19.04
CA TRP A 52 45.94 -11.27 18.45
C TRP A 52 47.29 -11.35 17.79
N VAL A 53 48.14 -12.28 18.23
CA VAL A 53 49.53 -12.40 17.80
C VAL A 53 49.83 -13.80 17.26
N LYS A 54 51.02 -14.02 16.71
CA LYS A 54 51.41 -15.33 16.21
C LYS A 54 51.70 -16.27 17.37
N LYS A 55 51.47 -17.57 17.19
CA LYS A 55 51.69 -18.61 18.20
C LYS A 55 53.14 -18.64 18.73
N SER A 56 54.12 -18.23 17.93
CA SER A 56 55.51 -18.07 18.32
C SER A 56 55.69 -16.98 19.39
N ASP A 57 54.98 -15.88 19.23
CA ASP A 57 55.09 -14.71 20.10
C ASP A 57 54.45 -14.98 21.47
N VAL A 58 53.33 -15.74 21.47
CA VAL A 58 52.71 -16.22 22.71
C VAL A 58 53.64 -17.15 23.48
N LYS A 59 54.30 -18.12 22.79
CA LYS A 59 55.22 -19.08 23.43
C LYS A 59 56.44 -18.43 24.02
N ASN A 60 56.96 -17.37 23.41
CA ASN A 60 58.16 -16.69 23.79
C ASN A 60 57.92 -15.48 24.72
N CYS A 61 56.65 -15.19 25.07
CA CYS A 61 56.22 -14.02 25.85
C CYS A 61 56.88 -12.73 25.31
N THR A 62 56.78 -12.50 24.01
CA THR A 62 57.41 -11.33 23.34
C THR A 62 56.78 -10.03 23.82
N ASP A 63 57.49 -8.93 23.66
CA ASP A 63 57.02 -7.60 24.08
C ASP A 63 55.65 -7.25 23.45
N ILE A 64 55.41 -7.64 22.20
CA ILE A 64 54.13 -7.44 21.54
C ILE A 64 53.00 -8.23 22.22
N PHE A 65 53.24 -9.48 22.66
CA PHE A 65 52.22 -10.27 23.36
C PHE A 65 51.91 -9.65 24.72
N ASN A 66 52.93 -9.29 25.49
CA ASN A 66 52.77 -8.65 26.81
C ASN A 66 52.00 -7.32 26.67
N TYR A 67 52.29 -6.54 25.62
CA TYR A 67 51.59 -5.29 25.35
C TYR A 67 50.12 -5.52 24.94
N VAL A 68 49.86 -6.52 24.12
CA VAL A 68 48.49 -6.92 23.77
C VAL A 68 47.71 -7.33 25.01
N GLU A 69 48.25 -8.20 25.87
CA GLU A 69 47.61 -8.71 27.06
C GLU A 69 47.35 -7.61 28.11
N SER A 70 48.33 -6.74 28.33
CA SER A 70 48.25 -5.73 29.39
C SER A 70 47.56 -4.43 28.98
N VAL A 71 47.53 -4.08 27.71
CA VAL A 71 47.00 -2.78 27.23
C VAL A 71 45.92 -2.95 26.20
N LEU A 72 46.18 -3.62 25.08
CA LEU A 72 45.22 -3.60 23.95
C LEU A 72 43.95 -4.44 24.18
N TYR A 73 44.12 -5.60 24.81
CA TYR A 73 43.00 -6.49 25.11
C TYR A 73 42.02 -5.84 26.13
N PRO A 74 42.48 -5.24 27.24
CA PRO A 74 41.63 -4.47 28.12
C PRO A 74 40.92 -3.30 27.43
N ILE A 75 41.58 -2.62 26.49
CA ILE A 75 40.97 -1.54 25.68
C ILE A 75 39.82 -2.09 24.81
N LEU A 76 40.05 -3.26 24.18
CA LEU A 76 38.98 -3.89 23.38
C LEU A 76 37.76 -4.23 24.26
N LEU A 77 37.98 -4.85 25.42
CA LEU A 77 36.90 -5.21 26.31
C LEU A 77 36.17 -3.96 26.81
N PHE A 78 36.87 -2.91 27.19
CA PHE A 78 36.27 -1.63 27.57
C PHE A 78 35.48 -1.00 26.42
N ALA A 79 36.01 -1.03 25.19
CA ALA A 79 35.36 -0.52 24.01
C ALA A 79 34.04 -1.29 23.75
N GLU A 80 34.08 -2.62 23.82
CA GLU A 80 32.88 -3.46 23.57
C GLU A 80 31.85 -3.36 24.69
N ASP A 81 32.24 -3.11 25.93
CA ASP A 81 31.30 -2.88 27.04
C ASP A 81 30.53 -1.56 26.86
N ASN A 82 31.18 -0.53 26.36
CA ASN A 82 30.58 0.79 26.21
C ASN A 82 29.98 1.04 24.81
N ARG A 83 30.50 0.41 23.77
CA ARG A 83 30.10 0.64 22.38
C ARG A 83 28.60 0.47 22.12
N PRO A 84 27.93 -0.58 22.60
CA PRO A 84 26.49 -0.75 22.33
C PRO A 84 25.65 0.45 22.82
N ARG A 85 25.93 0.94 24.03
CA ARG A 85 25.29 2.12 24.60
C ARG A 85 25.58 3.38 23.78
N LEU A 86 26.85 3.61 23.44
CA LEU A 86 27.26 4.78 22.66
C LEU A 86 26.69 4.74 21.24
N THR A 87 26.65 3.56 20.61
CA THR A 87 26.03 3.34 19.30
C THR A 87 24.55 3.66 19.34
N ARG A 88 23.83 3.19 20.38
CA ARG A 88 22.42 3.50 20.57
C ARG A 88 22.17 5.00 20.68
N ILE A 89 22.96 5.71 21.49
CA ILE A 89 22.86 7.17 21.63
C ILE A 89 23.15 7.86 20.28
N PHE A 90 24.25 7.48 19.62
CA PHE A 90 24.63 8.10 18.35
C PHE A 90 23.55 7.92 17.28
N LYS A 91 23.11 6.68 17.05
CA LYS A 91 22.08 6.40 16.05
C LYS A 91 20.75 7.08 16.36
N SER A 92 20.34 7.06 17.65
CA SER A 92 19.11 7.72 18.08
C SER A 92 19.16 9.23 17.87
N THR A 93 20.30 9.84 18.18
CA THR A 93 20.50 11.29 17.99
C THR A 93 20.51 11.66 16.51
N ASP A 94 21.24 10.91 15.68
CA ASP A 94 21.32 11.13 14.23
C ASP A 94 19.94 11.07 13.59
N LEU A 95 19.16 10.02 13.88
CA LEU A 95 17.79 9.85 13.42
C LEU A 95 16.86 10.96 13.89
N THR A 96 16.95 11.35 15.16
CA THR A 96 16.08 12.38 15.76
C THR A 96 16.33 13.76 15.14
N ILE A 97 17.59 14.13 14.95
CA ILE A 97 17.96 15.48 14.46
C ILE A 97 17.67 15.64 12.97
N LYS A 98 17.73 14.57 12.21
CA LYS A 98 17.68 14.59 10.74
C LYS A 98 16.51 15.41 10.18
N HIS A 99 15.34 15.31 10.77
CA HIS A 99 14.10 15.94 10.29
C HIS A 99 13.58 17.08 11.17
N LEU A 100 14.31 17.50 12.22
CA LEU A 100 13.85 18.56 13.13
C LEU A 100 13.54 19.88 12.44
N ASN A 101 14.32 20.27 11.45
CA ASN A 101 14.07 21.50 10.69
C ASN A 101 12.77 21.41 9.86
N GLN A 102 12.49 20.26 9.32
CA GLN A 102 11.24 19.98 8.58
C GLN A 102 10.04 20.02 9.54
N LEU A 103 10.18 19.43 10.73
CA LEU A 103 9.15 19.47 11.77
C LEU A 103 8.84 20.92 12.20
N ARG A 104 9.87 21.75 12.38
CA ARG A 104 9.72 23.18 12.68
C ARG A 104 8.98 23.93 11.56
N LEU A 105 9.29 23.60 10.30
CA LEU A 105 8.62 24.19 9.14
C LEU A 105 7.14 23.76 9.10
N LEU A 106 6.84 22.48 9.33
CA LEU A 106 5.46 21.97 9.40
C LEU A 106 4.65 22.69 10.48
N GLY A 107 5.21 22.91 11.67
CA GLY A 107 4.54 23.68 12.71
C GLY A 107 4.23 25.13 12.30
N SER A 108 5.12 25.76 11.53
CA SER A 108 4.90 27.10 10.98
C SER A 108 3.82 27.12 9.90
N ILE A 109 3.78 26.09 9.06
CA ILE A 109 2.74 25.90 8.02
C ILE A 109 1.38 25.67 8.68
N ASP A 110 1.28 24.74 9.65
CA ASP A 110 0.02 24.47 10.37
C ASP A 110 -0.54 25.74 11.00
N LYS A 111 0.31 26.50 11.69
CA LYS A 111 -0.09 27.79 12.26
C LYS A 111 -0.66 28.74 11.20
N LYS A 112 0.02 28.86 10.05
CA LYS A 112 -0.45 29.75 8.97
C LYS A 112 -1.74 29.26 8.33
N VAL A 113 -1.88 27.95 8.10
CA VAL A 113 -3.13 27.35 7.58
C VAL A 113 -4.30 27.62 8.53
N ARG A 114 -4.10 27.46 9.84
CA ARG A 114 -5.14 27.77 10.86
C ARG A 114 -5.52 29.24 10.87
N GLU A 115 -4.55 30.16 10.73
CA GLU A 115 -4.80 31.61 10.61
C GLU A 115 -5.65 31.90 9.36
N MET A 116 -5.25 31.39 8.18
CA MET A 116 -5.96 31.61 6.92
C MET A 116 -7.39 31.03 6.94
N ASN A 117 -7.58 29.86 7.52
CA ASN A 117 -8.91 29.25 7.66
C ASN A 117 -9.82 30.08 8.58
N ARG A 118 -9.28 30.60 9.68
CA ARG A 118 -10.02 31.48 10.60
C ARG A 118 -10.38 32.82 9.93
N GLU A 119 -9.46 33.44 9.19
CA GLU A 119 -9.72 34.66 8.42
C GLU A 119 -10.79 34.46 7.35
N ALA A 120 -10.75 33.31 6.67
CA ALA A 120 -11.72 32.94 5.63
C ALA A 120 -13.01 32.34 6.19
N ASN A 121 -13.17 32.24 7.51
CA ASN A 121 -14.28 31.60 8.20
C ASN A 121 -14.54 30.15 7.69
N ARG A 122 -13.45 29.38 7.48
CA ARG A 122 -13.46 28.01 7.00
C ARG A 122 -13.09 27.04 8.12
N PHE A 123 -13.72 25.86 8.09
CA PHE A 123 -13.43 24.75 8.99
C PHE A 123 -12.97 23.54 8.17
N LEU A 124 -11.88 22.89 8.58
CA LEU A 124 -11.39 21.70 7.91
C LEU A 124 -12.17 20.47 8.40
N LEU A 125 -12.68 19.68 7.49
CA LEU A 125 -13.38 18.42 7.82
C LEU A 125 -12.49 17.45 8.60
N SER A 126 -11.18 17.46 8.35
CA SER A 126 -10.20 16.67 9.10
C SER A 126 -10.18 16.98 10.60
N ASP A 127 -10.49 18.22 10.99
CA ASP A 127 -10.45 18.65 12.39
C ASP A 127 -11.74 18.29 13.15
N THR A 128 -12.80 17.89 12.44
CA THR A 128 -14.12 17.60 13.02
C THR A 128 -14.05 16.57 14.13
N GLN A 129 -13.32 15.47 13.90
CA GLN A 129 -13.21 14.37 14.87
C GLN A 129 -12.48 14.80 16.15
N THR A 130 -11.40 15.56 15.99
CA THR A 130 -10.61 16.07 17.12
C THR A 130 -11.40 17.11 17.93
N LEU A 131 -12.11 18.00 17.23
CA LEU A 131 -12.98 18.97 17.89
C LEU A 131 -14.10 18.29 18.66
N LEU A 132 -14.79 17.33 18.02
CA LEU A 132 -15.84 16.56 18.68
C LEU A 132 -15.32 15.83 19.91
N ASN A 133 -14.16 15.18 19.81
CA ASN A 133 -13.53 14.52 20.94
C ASN A 133 -13.21 15.49 22.09
N SER A 134 -12.73 16.70 21.78
CA SER A 134 -12.46 17.72 22.81
C SER A 134 -13.73 18.21 23.51
N LEU A 135 -14.86 18.25 22.81
CA LEU A 135 -16.15 18.67 23.36
C LEU A 135 -16.80 17.58 24.23
N ILE A 136 -16.53 16.30 23.91
CA ILE A 136 -17.10 15.15 24.63
C ILE A 136 -16.28 14.82 25.88
N LYS A 137 -14.95 14.96 25.83
CA LYS A 137 -14.01 14.47 26.84
C LYS A 137 -14.23 15.05 28.25
N ASP A 138 -14.70 16.27 28.35
CA ASP A 138 -14.83 17.02 29.61
C ASP A 138 -16.29 17.11 30.11
N SER A 139 -17.22 16.35 29.54
CA SER A 139 -18.65 16.41 29.84
C SER A 139 -19.13 15.12 30.50
N ASP A 140 -19.67 15.21 31.71
CA ASP A 140 -20.32 14.09 32.44
C ASP A 140 -21.61 13.61 31.75
N SER A 141 -22.22 14.45 30.94
CA SER A 141 -23.34 14.11 30.06
C SER A 141 -23.05 14.64 28.66
N PRO A 142 -22.92 13.77 27.66
CA PRO A 142 -22.54 14.26 26.34
C PRO A 142 -23.56 15.26 25.82
N PHE A 143 -23.18 16.49 25.73
CA PHE A 143 -23.94 17.61 25.13
C PHE A 143 -24.58 17.24 23.76
N ILE A 144 -24.02 16.23 23.10
CA ILE A 144 -24.52 15.63 21.87
C ILE A 144 -25.96 15.12 22.04
N PHE A 145 -26.30 14.46 23.16
CA PHE A 145 -27.65 13.95 23.40
C PHE A 145 -28.66 15.08 23.54
N GLU A 146 -28.29 16.18 24.16
CA GLU A 146 -29.14 17.36 24.25
C GLU A 146 -29.38 18.03 22.87
N LYS A 147 -28.34 18.01 22.00
CA LYS A 147 -28.39 18.62 20.66
C LYS A 147 -29.13 17.77 19.65
N ILE A 148 -28.97 16.45 19.68
CA ILE A 148 -29.70 15.54 18.79
C ILE A 148 -31.20 15.54 19.13
N GLY A 149 -31.56 15.83 20.39
CA GLY A 149 -32.93 15.95 20.85
C GLY A 149 -33.75 14.64 20.77
N THR A 150 -33.11 13.56 20.42
CA THR A 150 -33.69 12.21 20.32
C THR A 150 -32.80 11.22 21.08
N GLN A 151 -33.42 10.32 21.81
CA GLN A 151 -32.73 9.19 22.41
C GLN A 151 -32.53 8.11 21.32
N LEU A 152 -31.28 7.60 21.25
CA LEU A 152 -30.96 6.46 20.40
C LEU A 152 -31.15 5.20 21.25
N ASP A 153 -31.96 4.25 20.79
CA ASP A 153 -32.18 2.98 21.47
C ASP A 153 -31.29 1.87 20.91
N HIS A 154 -30.96 1.95 19.62
CA HIS A 154 -30.15 0.95 18.92
C HIS A 154 -29.09 1.64 18.07
N ILE A 155 -27.83 1.22 18.20
CA ILE A 155 -26.73 1.69 17.36
C ILE A 155 -26.14 0.48 16.63
N MET A 156 -26.09 0.57 15.30
CA MET A 156 -25.49 -0.45 14.45
C MET A 156 -24.31 0.16 13.70
N ILE A 157 -23.14 -0.45 13.80
CA ILE A 157 -21.91 -0.02 13.12
C ILE A 157 -21.44 -1.17 12.25
N ASP A 158 -21.38 -0.94 10.95
CA ASP A 158 -20.81 -1.86 9.97
C ASP A 158 -19.38 -1.45 9.59
N GLU A 159 -18.61 -2.38 9.03
CA GLU A 159 -17.20 -2.18 8.63
C GLU A 159 -16.33 -1.59 9.76
N PHE A 160 -16.57 -2.04 11.00
CA PHE A 160 -15.96 -1.46 12.21
C PHE A 160 -14.42 -1.50 12.21
N GLN A 161 -13.79 -2.46 11.51
CA GLN A 161 -12.33 -2.58 11.39
C GLN A 161 -11.68 -1.36 10.69
N ASP A 162 -12.45 -0.51 10.03
CA ASP A 162 -11.96 0.72 9.40
C ASP A 162 -12.09 1.95 10.30
N THR A 163 -12.63 1.77 11.50
CA THR A 163 -12.82 2.85 12.48
C THR A 163 -11.49 3.29 13.07
N SER A 164 -11.27 4.59 13.13
CA SER A 164 -10.08 5.15 13.81
C SER A 164 -10.27 5.21 15.32
N THR A 165 -9.15 5.22 16.07
CA THR A 165 -9.17 5.35 17.53
C THR A 165 -9.91 6.63 18.00
N ILE A 166 -9.84 7.75 17.25
CA ILE A 166 -10.54 8.99 17.59
C ILE A 166 -12.04 8.85 17.33
N GLN A 167 -12.43 8.28 16.20
CA GLN A 167 -13.85 7.99 15.90
C GLN A 167 -14.43 7.06 16.97
N TRP A 168 -13.71 6.00 17.31
CA TRP A 168 -14.13 5.07 18.36
C TRP A 168 -14.39 5.77 19.70
N LYS A 169 -13.46 6.60 20.15
CA LYS A 169 -13.63 7.38 21.39
C LYS A 169 -14.89 8.25 21.37
N ASN A 170 -15.25 8.78 20.21
CA ASN A 170 -16.46 9.59 20.04
C ASN A 170 -17.74 8.75 20.08
N PHE A 171 -17.76 7.58 19.42
CA PHE A 171 -18.92 6.70 19.35
C PHE A 171 -19.11 5.84 20.60
N LYS A 172 -18.03 5.46 21.27
CA LYS A 172 -18.08 4.60 22.45
C LYS A 172 -18.99 5.15 23.54
N VAL A 173 -18.97 6.45 23.77
CA VAL A 173 -19.83 7.13 24.76
C VAL A 173 -21.32 6.92 24.44
N LEU A 174 -21.70 6.98 23.16
CA LEU A 174 -23.09 6.73 22.71
C LEU A 174 -23.48 5.27 22.93
N LEU A 175 -22.58 4.33 22.64
CA LEU A 175 -22.82 2.90 22.85
C LEU A 175 -22.97 2.56 24.34
N GLU A 176 -22.12 3.12 25.20
CA GLU A 176 -22.19 2.94 26.66
C GLU A 176 -23.50 3.48 27.23
N GLU A 177 -23.99 4.62 26.72
CA GLU A 177 -25.28 5.18 27.12
C GLU A 177 -26.44 4.28 26.72
N THR A 178 -26.49 3.79 25.46
CA THR A 178 -27.54 2.86 25.03
C THR A 178 -27.48 1.54 25.79
N MET A 179 -26.28 1.02 26.09
CA MET A 179 -26.10 -0.22 26.89
C MET A 179 -26.61 -0.09 28.32
N SER A 180 -26.76 1.11 28.85
CA SER A 180 -27.31 1.34 30.20
C SER A 180 -28.82 1.11 30.31
N ARG A 181 -29.53 0.99 29.17
CA ARG A 181 -30.99 0.84 29.10
C ARG A 181 -31.39 -0.63 28.94
N GLU A 182 -32.57 -1.00 29.47
CA GLU A 182 -33.02 -2.41 29.47
C GLU A 182 -33.40 -2.90 28.06
N ASP A 183 -34.06 -2.05 27.26
CA ASP A 183 -34.62 -2.40 25.94
C ASP A 183 -33.74 -1.99 24.78
N ALA A 184 -32.55 -1.46 25.02
CA ALA A 184 -31.60 -1.04 24.00
C ALA A 184 -30.63 -2.15 23.62
N GLY A 185 -30.24 -2.21 22.35
CA GLY A 185 -29.28 -3.19 21.85
C GLY A 185 -28.41 -2.57 20.77
N ASN A 186 -27.10 -2.83 20.84
CA ASN A 186 -26.14 -2.37 19.87
C ASN A 186 -25.60 -3.55 19.05
N LEU A 187 -25.21 -3.28 17.82
CA LEU A 187 -24.57 -4.24 16.93
C LEU A 187 -23.33 -3.63 16.31
N ILE A 188 -22.21 -4.30 16.46
CA ILE A 188 -20.95 -3.96 15.76
C ILE A 188 -20.63 -5.13 14.84
N VAL A 189 -20.43 -4.84 13.55
CA VAL A 189 -20.09 -5.83 12.54
C VAL A 189 -18.79 -5.44 11.88
N GLY A 190 -17.92 -6.41 11.63
CA GLY A 190 -16.64 -6.19 10.95
C GLY A 190 -15.84 -7.46 10.80
N ASP A 191 -14.78 -7.37 10.01
CA ASP A 191 -13.81 -8.43 9.79
C ASP A 191 -12.39 -7.84 9.82
N VAL A 192 -11.60 -8.21 10.81
CA VAL A 192 -10.22 -7.74 10.99
C VAL A 192 -9.38 -7.96 9.74
N LYS A 193 -9.60 -9.06 9.03
CA LYS A 193 -8.91 -9.44 7.80
C LYS A 193 -9.25 -8.55 6.58
N GLN A 194 -10.30 -7.72 6.72
CA GLN A 194 -10.70 -6.73 5.69
C GLN A 194 -10.29 -5.30 6.05
N SER A 195 -9.48 -5.09 7.08
CA SER A 195 -8.94 -3.77 7.43
C SER A 195 -7.83 -3.38 6.45
N ILE A 196 -8.12 -2.47 5.51
CA ILE A 196 -7.18 -1.98 4.49
C ILE A 196 -7.09 -0.45 4.43
N TYR A 197 -7.64 0.24 5.44
CA TYR A 197 -7.67 1.71 5.52
C TYR A 197 -6.83 2.27 6.68
N ARG A 198 -5.74 1.59 7.08
CA ARG A 198 -4.80 2.09 8.09
C ARG A 198 -4.23 3.47 7.72
N TRP A 199 -4.01 3.74 6.44
CA TRP A 199 -3.58 5.04 5.92
C TRP A 199 -4.60 6.18 6.13
N ARG A 200 -5.87 5.85 6.46
CA ARG A 200 -6.92 6.76 6.95
C ARG A 200 -7.11 6.70 8.47
N SER A 201 -6.12 6.17 9.18
CA SER A 201 -6.14 5.97 10.64
C SER A 201 -7.12 4.89 11.12
N GLY A 202 -7.59 3.98 10.28
CA GLY A 202 -8.31 2.77 10.70
C GLY A 202 -7.40 1.91 11.60
N ASP A 203 -7.98 1.34 12.66
CA ASP A 203 -7.24 0.51 13.61
C ASP A 203 -7.98 -0.83 13.85
N TRP A 204 -7.53 -1.88 13.17
CA TRP A 204 -8.12 -3.22 13.24
C TRP A 204 -8.08 -3.82 14.65
N ARG A 205 -7.15 -3.36 15.50
CA ARG A 205 -7.00 -3.83 16.89
C ARG A 205 -8.20 -3.47 17.75
N LEU A 206 -8.94 -2.42 17.40
CA LEU A 206 -10.18 -2.03 18.09
C LEU A 206 -11.23 -3.15 18.00
N LEU A 207 -11.43 -3.72 16.80
CA LEU A 207 -12.34 -4.85 16.63
C LEU A 207 -11.82 -6.12 17.32
N ASN A 208 -10.52 -6.40 17.16
CA ASN A 208 -9.90 -7.59 17.73
C ASN A 208 -9.93 -7.63 19.29
N ASN A 209 -10.07 -6.47 19.93
CA ASN A 209 -10.13 -6.34 21.39
C ASN A 209 -11.43 -5.69 21.88
N ILE A 210 -12.50 -5.77 21.09
CA ILE A 210 -13.76 -5.07 21.39
C ILE A 210 -14.38 -5.48 22.73
N ASP A 211 -14.18 -6.72 23.16
CA ASP A 211 -14.59 -7.24 24.46
C ASP A 211 -13.96 -6.45 25.63
N LYS A 212 -12.70 -6.05 25.48
CA LYS A 212 -11.96 -5.31 26.51
C LYS A 212 -12.39 -3.84 26.59
N GLU A 213 -12.97 -3.31 25.52
CA GLU A 213 -13.42 -1.92 25.47
C GLU A 213 -14.60 -1.65 26.40
N PHE A 214 -15.46 -2.63 26.68
CA PHE A 214 -16.69 -2.52 27.49
C PHE A 214 -16.61 -3.18 28.86
N ASN A 215 -15.41 -3.47 29.38
CA ASN A 215 -15.20 -4.16 30.66
C ASN A 215 -15.84 -3.49 31.89
N LYS A 216 -16.31 -2.25 31.77
CA LYS A 216 -16.97 -1.48 32.83
C LYS A 216 -18.49 -1.48 32.70
N SER A 217 -19.04 -2.05 31.66
CA SER A 217 -20.49 -2.07 31.40
C SER A 217 -21.16 -3.21 32.17
N ALA A 218 -22.36 -2.97 32.63
CA ALA A 218 -23.17 -3.97 33.38
C ALA A 218 -23.71 -5.10 32.48
N LYS A 219 -23.65 -4.95 31.16
CA LYS A 219 -24.08 -5.95 30.16
C LYS A 219 -22.87 -6.61 29.51
N GLU A 220 -22.93 -7.91 29.33
CA GLU A 220 -21.90 -8.68 28.62
C GLU A 220 -21.95 -8.39 27.12
N VAL A 221 -20.77 -8.30 26.51
CA VAL A 221 -20.61 -8.26 25.05
C VAL A 221 -20.63 -9.69 24.55
N SER A 222 -21.61 -10.04 23.70
CA SER A 222 -21.65 -11.33 23.01
C SER A 222 -20.91 -11.20 21.68
N ILE A 223 -19.94 -12.08 21.44
CA ILE A 223 -19.20 -12.14 20.18
C ILE A 223 -19.67 -13.39 19.43
N GLU A 224 -20.19 -13.18 18.21
CA GLU A 224 -20.63 -14.24 17.33
C GLU A 224 -19.85 -14.19 16.02
N THR A 225 -19.37 -15.33 15.53
CA THR A 225 -18.64 -15.45 14.27
C THR A 225 -19.58 -15.91 13.15
N LEU A 226 -19.65 -15.13 12.07
CA LEU A 226 -20.34 -15.51 10.85
C LEU A 226 -19.40 -16.36 9.99
N GLY A 227 -19.37 -17.68 10.26
CA GLY A 227 -18.37 -18.57 9.68
C GLY A 227 -18.67 -19.09 8.27
N THR A 228 -19.89 -18.94 7.74
CA THR A 228 -20.27 -19.52 6.45
C THR A 228 -20.17 -18.51 5.31
N ASN A 229 -19.45 -18.88 4.23
CA ASN A 229 -19.28 -18.06 3.03
C ASN A 229 -20.33 -18.43 1.98
N TYR A 230 -21.29 -17.52 1.73
CA TYR A 230 -22.36 -17.69 0.72
C TYR A 230 -22.03 -17.05 -0.65
N ARG A 231 -20.87 -16.41 -0.78
CA ARG A 231 -20.47 -15.70 -2.00
C ARG A 231 -19.78 -16.61 -3.00
N SER A 232 -18.81 -17.37 -2.51
CA SER A 232 -17.83 -18.05 -3.38
C SER A 232 -18.13 -19.54 -3.52
N ASP A 233 -17.73 -20.11 -4.65
CA ASP A 233 -17.75 -21.54 -4.87
C ASP A 233 -16.76 -22.28 -3.92
N ARG A 234 -17.02 -23.55 -3.71
CA ARG A 234 -16.29 -24.40 -2.78
C ARG A 234 -14.78 -24.33 -2.95
N ASN A 235 -14.28 -24.46 -4.18
CA ASN A 235 -12.83 -24.49 -4.44
C ASN A 235 -12.15 -23.15 -4.06
N ILE A 236 -12.83 -22.02 -4.27
CA ILE A 236 -12.32 -20.70 -3.86
C ILE A 236 -12.23 -20.61 -2.34
N ILE A 237 -13.26 -21.08 -1.60
CA ILE A 237 -13.27 -21.07 -0.15
C ILE A 237 -12.15 -21.96 0.41
N GLU A 238 -12.02 -23.18 -0.08
CA GLU A 238 -11.02 -24.15 0.38
C GLU A 238 -9.58 -23.67 0.10
N PHE A 239 -9.36 -23.10 -1.10
CA PHE A 239 -8.08 -22.48 -1.43
C PHE A 239 -7.75 -21.32 -0.50
N ASN A 240 -8.68 -20.36 -0.29
CA ASN A 240 -8.45 -19.22 0.59
C ASN A 240 -8.17 -19.68 2.02
N ASN A 241 -8.90 -20.66 2.54
CA ASN A 241 -8.66 -21.24 3.86
C ASN A 241 -7.24 -21.82 3.97
N ALA A 242 -6.81 -22.61 3.00
CA ALA A 242 -5.48 -23.20 2.97
C ALA A 242 -4.39 -22.12 2.84
N PHE A 243 -4.56 -21.18 1.90
CA PHE A 243 -3.59 -20.14 1.61
C PHE A 243 -3.34 -19.22 2.81
N PHE A 244 -4.40 -18.62 3.37
CA PHE A 244 -4.23 -17.66 4.47
C PHE A 244 -3.77 -18.31 5.76
N THR A 245 -4.15 -19.57 6.02
CA THR A 245 -3.60 -20.32 7.16
C THR A 245 -2.09 -20.51 7.06
N GLU A 246 -1.57 -20.88 5.88
CA GLU A 246 -0.11 -21.08 5.71
C GLU A 246 0.64 -19.75 5.59
N ALA A 247 0.05 -18.73 4.95
CA ALA A 247 0.67 -17.41 4.82
C ALA A 247 0.88 -16.75 6.19
N VAL A 248 -0.12 -16.77 7.07
CA VAL A 248 -0.02 -16.21 8.42
C VAL A 248 1.02 -16.95 9.26
N LYS A 249 1.06 -18.28 9.19
CA LYS A 249 2.10 -19.06 9.90
C LYS A 249 3.51 -18.66 9.48
N LEU A 250 3.74 -18.53 8.17
CA LEU A 250 5.04 -18.17 7.64
C LEU A 250 5.49 -16.77 8.13
N GLU A 251 4.59 -15.79 8.09
CA GLU A 251 4.89 -14.43 8.54
C GLU A 251 5.14 -14.35 10.05
N ILE A 252 4.43 -15.17 10.86
CA ILE A 252 4.65 -15.25 12.32
C ILE A 252 6.00 -15.89 12.63
N GLU A 253 6.37 -16.98 11.95
CA GLU A 253 7.66 -17.67 12.17
C GLU A 253 8.84 -16.70 12.04
N ASP A 254 8.83 -15.79 11.08
CA ASP A 254 9.90 -14.82 10.86
C ASP A 254 9.98 -13.69 11.90
N LEU A 255 8.91 -13.45 12.65
CA LEU A 255 8.76 -12.30 13.54
C LEU A 255 8.66 -12.64 15.03
N THR A 256 8.42 -13.89 15.40
CA THR A 256 8.14 -14.30 16.79
C THR A 256 9.23 -13.86 17.77
N ASP A 257 10.50 -13.94 17.37
CA ASP A 257 11.62 -13.54 18.21
C ASP A 257 11.76 -12.01 18.39
N LYS A 258 11.20 -11.22 17.48
CA LYS A 258 11.36 -9.75 17.45
C LYS A 258 10.20 -9.01 18.11
N CYS A 259 8.98 -9.49 17.91
CA CYS A 259 7.75 -8.85 18.39
C CYS A 259 6.69 -9.90 18.80
N PRO A 260 6.92 -10.65 19.89
CA PRO A 260 6.08 -11.79 20.27
C PRO A 260 4.64 -11.40 20.65
N GLU A 261 4.41 -10.24 21.24
CA GLU A 261 3.05 -9.82 21.64
C GLU A 261 2.20 -9.41 20.44
N GLU A 262 2.81 -8.73 19.47
CA GLU A 262 2.15 -8.35 18.21
C GLU A 262 1.88 -9.58 17.34
N CYS A 263 2.77 -10.57 17.33
CA CYS A 263 2.55 -11.84 16.64
C CYS A 263 1.34 -12.59 17.21
N LYS A 264 1.16 -12.61 18.53
CA LYS A 264 -0.05 -13.19 19.17
C LYS A 264 -1.33 -12.45 18.74
N GLN A 265 -1.26 -11.12 18.58
CA GLN A 265 -2.41 -10.35 18.09
C GLN A 265 -2.74 -10.71 16.64
N LEU A 266 -1.73 -10.89 15.77
CA LEU A 266 -1.92 -11.34 14.40
C LEU A 266 -2.52 -12.76 14.36
N GLU A 267 -1.99 -13.69 15.16
CA GLU A 267 -2.51 -15.04 15.28
C GLU A 267 -3.99 -15.04 15.73
N SER A 268 -4.32 -14.23 16.73
CA SER A 268 -5.71 -14.04 17.18
C SER A 268 -6.60 -13.48 16.07
N ALA A 269 -6.13 -12.47 15.33
CA ALA A 269 -6.88 -11.82 14.25
C ALA A 269 -7.21 -12.75 13.08
N TYR A 270 -6.39 -13.78 12.85
CA TYR A 270 -6.57 -14.78 11.80
C TYR A 270 -7.02 -16.15 12.30
N SER A 271 -7.34 -16.30 13.60
CA SER A 271 -7.79 -17.56 14.18
C SER A 271 -9.08 -18.11 13.55
N ASP A 272 -9.94 -17.23 13.05
CA ASP A 272 -11.21 -17.53 12.37
C ASP A 272 -11.14 -17.40 10.84
N VAL A 273 -9.95 -17.52 10.26
CA VAL A 273 -9.75 -17.34 8.80
C VAL A 273 -10.44 -18.42 7.97
N CYS A 274 -10.64 -19.60 8.53
CA CYS A 274 -11.29 -20.72 7.86
C CYS A 274 -12.80 -20.52 7.79
N GLN A 275 -13.31 -20.37 6.59
CA GLN A 275 -14.73 -20.24 6.30
C GLN A 275 -15.36 -21.59 5.95
N GLN A 276 -16.64 -21.75 6.33
CA GLN A 276 -17.41 -22.94 6.03
C GLN A 276 -18.06 -22.82 4.65
N VAL A 277 -18.10 -23.96 3.94
CA VAL A 277 -18.82 -24.10 2.68
C VAL A 277 -20.30 -24.38 2.98
N PRO A 278 -21.26 -23.61 2.44
CA PRO A 278 -22.66 -23.89 2.63
C PRO A 278 -23.12 -25.12 1.83
N ASP A 279 -24.15 -25.83 2.29
CA ASP A 279 -24.63 -27.08 1.69
C ASP A 279 -24.94 -26.97 0.20
N HIS A 280 -25.47 -25.83 -0.26
CA HIS A 280 -25.79 -25.59 -1.67
C HIS A 280 -24.57 -25.35 -2.56
N HIS A 281 -23.37 -25.11 -2.01
CA HIS A 281 -22.09 -25.04 -2.69
C HIS A 281 -21.23 -26.28 -2.47
N SER A 282 -21.85 -27.41 -2.11
CA SER A 282 -21.14 -28.68 -1.84
C SER A 282 -20.39 -29.27 -3.07
N VAL A 283 -20.83 -28.91 -4.28
CA VAL A 283 -20.15 -29.32 -5.52
C VAL A 283 -18.81 -28.57 -5.63
N PRO A 284 -17.71 -29.24 -6.02
CA PRO A 284 -16.38 -28.61 -6.13
C PRO A 284 -16.27 -27.72 -7.38
N ASN A 285 -17.10 -26.69 -7.44
CA ASN A 285 -17.07 -25.66 -8.47
C ASN A 285 -16.05 -24.57 -8.12
N GLY A 286 -15.73 -23.74 -9.14
CA GLY A 286 -14.77 -22.67 -9.04
C GLY A 286 -13.35 -23.12 -9.41
N SER A 287 -12.52 -22.18 -9.83
CA SER A 287 -11.11 -22.47 -10.16
C SER A 287 -10.15 -21.38 -9.66
N ILE A 288 -8.93 -21.82 -9.40
CA ILE A 288 -7.83 -20.91 -9.04
C ILE A 288 -6.67 -21.16 -10.02
N SER A 289 -6.12 -20.08 -10.57
CA SER A 289 -4.91 -20.09 -11.36
C SER A 289 -3.94 -19.04 -10.85
N ILE A 290 -2.72 -19.44 -10.53
CA ILE A 290 -1.65 -18.53 -10.11
C ILE A 290 -0.47 -18.71 -11.04
N GLN A 291 0.02 -17.60 -11.61
CA GLN A 291 1.17 -17.58 -12.48
C GLN A 291 2.17 -16.55 -11.98
N LEU A 292 3.36 -17.01 -11.59
CA LEU A 292 4.46 -16.13 -11.22
C LEU A 292 5.52 -16.19 -12.32
N LEU A 293 5.65 -15.09 -13.05
CA LEU A 293 6.49 -14.99 -14.24
C LEU A 293 7.94 -14.70 -13.85
N GLY A 294 8.87 -15.50 -14.37
CA GLY A 294 10.30 -15.32 -14.26
C GLY A 294 10.94 -14.82 -15.57
N GLY A 295 12.26 -14.58 -15.58
CA GLY A 295 13.03 -14.26 -16.79
C GLY A 295 12.95 -12.81 -17.24
N GLU A 296 12.98 -12.57 -18.55
CA GLU A 296 13.01 -11.25 -19.18
C GLU A 296 11.64 -10.82 -19.70
N ASN A 297 11.47 -9.52 -20.00
CA ASN A 297 10.25 -8.91 -20.55
C ASN A 297 8.98 -9.25 -19.77
N ILE A 298 9.07 -9.27 -18.44
CA ILE A 298 7.99 -9.72 -17.56
C ILE A 298 6.76 -8.83 -17.70
N GLU A 299 6.92 -7.51 -17.85
CA GLU A 299 5.79 -6.58 -17.96
C GLU A 299 4.95 -6.84 -19.21
N ASP A 300 5.58 -6.99 -20.37
CA ASP A 300 4.88 -7.31 -21.61
C ASP A 300 4.20 -8.68 -21.55
N ARG A 301 4.88 -9.67 -20.97
CA ARG A 301 4.33 -11.01 -20.76
C ARG A 301 3.14 -10.99 -19.81
N MET A 302 3.17 -10.17 -18.77
CA MET A 302 2.06 -10.01 -17.81
C MET A 302 0.84 -9.41 -18.48
N MET A 303 1.02 -8.38 -19.30
CA MET A 303 -0.05 -7.79 -20.10
C MET A 303 -0.66 -8.81 -21.06
N GLN A 304 0.18 -9.52 -21.81
CA GLN A 304 -0.26 -10.55 -22.75
C GLN A 304 -1.00 -11.69 -22.02
N THR A 305 -0.44 -12.20 -20.91
CA THR A 305 -1.07 -13.27 -20.14
C THR A 305 -2.43 -12.82 -19.57
N THR A 306 -2.55 -11.54 -19.19
CA THR A 306 -3.81 -10.97 -18.71
C THR A 306 -4.85 -10.95 -19.83
N LEU A 307 -4.48 -10.52 -21.04
CA LEU A 307 -5.36 -10.51 -22.20
C LEU A 307 -5.76 -11.94 -22.62
N ASP A 308 -4.78 -12.84 -22.74
CA ASP A 308 -5.02 -14.27 -23.07
C ASP A 308 -5.99 -14.94 -22.07
N THR A 309 -5.95 -14.50 -20.81
CA THR A 309 -6.86 -15.00 -19.77
C THR A 309 -8.28 -14.50 -20.00
N VAL A 310 -8.43 -13.23 -20.37
CA VAL A 310 -9.75 -12.65 -20.75
C VAL A 310 -10.28 -13.38 -21.99
N ASP A 311 -9.44 -13.59 -23.01
CA ASP A 311 -9.84 -14.30 -24.23
C ASP A 311 -10.38 -15.71 -23.91
N LYS A 312 -9.67 -16.46 -23.07
CA LYS A 312 -10.11 -17.81 -22.62
C LYS A 312 -11.44 -17.78 -21.89
N LEU A 313 -11.71 -16.76 -21.07
CA LEU A 313 -12.98 -16.60 -20.36
C LEU A 313 -14.11 -16.31 -21.35
N VAL A 314 -13.89 -15.35 -22.26
CA VAL A 314 -14.89 -14.93 -23.26
C VAL A 314 -15.17 -16.06 -24.27
N GLU A 315 -14.16 -16.80 -24.73
CA GLU A 315 -14.32 -17.98 -25.58
C GLU A 315 -15.17 -19.08 -24.94
N ARG A 316 -15.12 -19.20 -23.61
CA ARG A 316 -15.99 -20.12 -22.83
C ARG A 316 -17.38 -19.55 -22.55
N GLY A 317 -17.70 -18.37 -23.07
CA GLY A 317 -19.03 -17.75 -22.99
C GLY A 317 -19.24 -16.82 -21.78
N VAL A 318 -18.16 -16.42 -21.07
CA VAL A 318 -18.27 -15.46 -19.97
C VAL A 318 -18.54 -14.05 -20.54
N PRO A 319 -19.60 -13.37 -20.12
CA PRO A 319 -19.85 -11.99 -20.51
C PRO A 319 -18.79 -11.04 -19.93
N CYS A 320 -18.37 -10.03 -20.69
CA CYS A 320 -17.32 -9.08 -20.27
C CYS A 320 -17.64 -8.39 -18.94
N ASN A 321 -18.91 -8.06 -18.66
CA ASN A 321 -19.34 -7.41 -17.42
C ASN A 321 -19.27 -8.29 -16.16
N LYS A 322 -18.95 -9.58 -16.31
CA LYS A 322 -18.72 -10.54 -15.23
C LYS A 322 -17.25 -10.69 -14.88
N ILE A 323 -16.36 -10.04 -15.65
CA ILE A 323 -14.92 -10.05 -15.45
C ILE A 323 -14.48 -8.76 -14.78
N ALA A 324 -13.72 -8.91 -13.68
CA ALA A 324 -13.08 -7.78 -13.00
C ALA A 324 -11.56 -7.97 -12.97
N ILE A 325 -10.82 -6.92 -13.30
CA ILE A 325 -9.38 -6.85 -13.20
C ILE A 325 -9.02 -5.98 -12.01
N LEU A 326 -8.44 -6.60 -10.98
CA LEU A 326 -8.08 -5.94 -9.73
C LEU A 326 -6.58 -5.67 -9.65
N VAL A 327 -6.21 -4.43 -9.37
CA VAL A 327 -4.79 -4.04 -9.21
C VAL A 327 -4.55 -3.24 -7.93
N ARG A 328 -3.28 -3.12 -7.56
CA ARG A 328 -2.88 -2.35 -6.36
C ARG A 328 -2.88 -0.84 -6.58
N SER A 329 -2.56 -0.35 -7.76
CA SER A 329 -2.38 1.08 -8.05
C SER A 329 -3.15 1.54 -9.28
N ASN A 330 -3.57 2.82 -9.29
CA ASN A 330 -4.26 3.42 -10.43
C ASN A 330 -3.40 3.45 -11.70
N ARG A 331 -2.07 3.60 -11.55
CA ARG A 331 -1.15 3.57 -12.68
C ARG A 331 -1.26 2.26 -13.46
N ASN A 332 -1.29 1.12 -12.76
CA ASN A 332 -1.43 -0.18 -13.41
C ASN A 332 -2.76 -0.30 -14.17
N ILE A 333 -3.84 0.37 -13.70
CA ILE A 333 -5.11 0.41 -14.44
C ILE A 333 -4.92 1.09 -15.79
N GLN A 334 -4.24 2.24 -15.81
CA GLN A 334 -4.00 2.99 -17.04
C GLN A 334 -3.16 2.20 -18.04
N ASP A 335 -2.05 1.60 -17.56
CA ASP A 335 -1.14 0.79 -18.39
C ASP A 335 -1.87 -0.42 -19.01
N ILE A 336 -2.67 -1.17 -18.23
CA ILE A 336 -3.44 -2.32 -18.73
C ILE A 336 -4.56 -1.86 -19.68
N ALA A 337 -5.29 -0.80 -19.36
CA ALA A 337 -6.38 -0.31 -20.19
C ALA A 337 -5.86 0.16 -21.56
N GLU A 338 -4.71 0.85 -21.59
CA GLU A 338 -4.05 1.24 -22.84
C GLU A 338 -3.64 0.01 -23.68
N TYR A 339 -3.07 -1.01 -23.02
CA TYR A 339 -2.71 -2.25 -23.69
C TYR A 339 -3.95 -2.93 -24.31
N PHE A 340 -5.05 -3.06 -23.55
CA PHE A 340 -6.29 -3.66 -24.03
C PHE A 340 -6.91 -2.88 -25.19
N MET A 341 -6.95 -1.55 -25.12
CA MET A 341 -7.45 -0.71 -26.21
C MET A 341 -6.65 -0.87 -27.51
N ASN A 342 -5.36 -1.18 -27.41
CA ASN A 342 -4.50 -1.35 -28.58
C ASN A 342 -4.52 -2.79 -29.17
N HIS A 343 -4.88 -3.80 -28.37
CA HIS A 343 -4.77 -5.21 -28.74
C HIS A 343 -6.10 -5.97 -28.73
N SER A 344 -7.22 -5.33 -28.33
CA SER A 344 -8.54 -5.96 -28.31
C SER A 344 -9.66 -4.95 -28.58
N ASP A 345 -10.86 -5.46 -28.87
CA ASP A 345 -12.08 -4.67 -29.02
C ASP A 345 -13.03 -4.82 -27.81
N TYR A 346 -12.54 -5.33 -26.68
CA TYR A 346 -13.37 -5.51 -25.49
C TYR A 346 -13.83 -4.18 -24.91
N PRO A 347 -15.11 -4.04 -24.53
CA PRO A 347 -15.58 -2.88 -23.80
C PRO A 347 -14.96 -2.85 -22.40
N LEU A 348 -14.39 -1.71 -22.00
CA LEU A 348 -13.72 -1.51 -20.72
C LEU A 348 -14.50 -0.51 -19.87
N VAL A 349 -14.56 -0.76 -18.56
CA VAL A 349 -15.21 0.11 -17.56
C VAL A 349 -14.22 0.42 -16.44
N SER A 350 -13.86 1.69 -16.28
CA SER A 350 -12.99 2.15 -15.19
C SER A 350 -13.13 3.66 -14.97
N ASP A 351 -13.21 4.05 -13.71
CA ASP A 351 -13.17 5.47 -13.34
C ASP A 351 -11.75 6.06 -13.43
N GLU A 352 -10.71 5.25 -13.27
CA GLU A 352 -9.32 5.69 -13.23
C GLU A 352 -8.63 5.66 -14.59
N ALA A 353 -8.98 4.71 -15.44
CA ALA A 353 -8.37 4.60 -16.77
C ALA A 353 -8.81 5.72 -17.70
N PHE A 354 -10.00 6.24 -17.51
CA PHE A 354 -10.66 7.17 -18.42
C PHE A 354 -10.72 8.60 -17.87
N ARG A 355 -9.72 9.01 -17.10
CA ARG A 355 -9.57 10.39 -16.61
C ARG A 355 -9.21 11.33 -17.75
N LEU A 356 -9.61 12.60 -17.65
CA LEU A 356 -9.31 13.62 -18.66
C LEU A 356 -7.80 13.82 -18.87
N ASP A 357 -6.99 13.68 -17.80
CA ASP A 357 -5.52 13.79 -17.89
C ASP A 357 -4.85 12.56 -18.56
N ALA A 358 -5.55 11.47 -18.77
CA ALA A 358 -5.08 10.33 -19.56
C ALA A 358 -5.22 10.58 -21.08
N SER A 359 -6.04 11.55 -21.50
CA SER A 359 -6.25 11.86 -22.90
C SER A 359 -5.18 12.79 -23.47
N GLN A 360 -4.44 12.31 -24.47
CA GLN A 360 -3.46 13.12 -25.18
C GLN A 360 -4.11 14.34 -25.86
N ALA A 361 -5.31 14.19 -26.41
CA ALA A 361 -6.05 15.27 -27.06
C ALA A 361 -6.38 16.40 -26.06
N VAL A 362 -6.92 16.05 -24.90
CA VAL A 362 -7.25 17.01 -23.84
C VAL A 362 -5.98 17.65 -23.28
N CYS A 363 -4.94 16.85 -22.97
CA CYS A 363 -3.67 17.37 -22.48
C CYS A 363 -3.01 18.34 -23.47
N THR A 364 -3.14 18.09 -24.77
CA THR A 364 -2.61 18.99 -25.81
C THR A 364 -3.34 20.34 -25.80
N LEU A 365 -4.67 20.34 -25.68
CA LEU A 365 -5.45 21.59 -25.54
C LEU A 365 -5.06 22.37 -24.28
N VAL A 366 -4.96 21.68 -23.15
CA VAL A 366 -4.59 22.30 -21.88
C VAL A 366 -3.17 22.84 -21.92
N ASN A 367 -2.21 22.13 -22.51
CA ASN A 367 -0.84 22.62 -22.69
C ASN A 367 -0.79 23.88 -23.58
N ALA A 368 -1.63 23.98 -24.64
CA ALA A 368 -1.73 25.17 -25.43
C ALA A 368 -2.25 26.37 -24.61
N LEU A 369 -3.25 26.14 -23.72
CA LEU A 369 -3.72 27.18 -22.79
C LEU A 369 -2.63 27.59 -21.77
N TYR A 370 -1.85 26.62 -21.26
CA TYR A 370 -0.72 26.91 -20.37
C TYR A 370 0.33 27.80 -21.01
N ILE A 371 0.70 27.55 -22.26
CA ILE A 371 1.68 28.37 -23.01
C ILE A 371 1.17 29.80 -23.16
N LEU A 372 -0.12 29.99 -23.39
CA LEU A 372 -0.71 31.34 -23.51
C LEU A 372 -0.62 32.12 -22.18
N VAL A 373 -0.77 31.47 -21.05
CA VAL A 373 -0.67 32.10 -19.72
C VAL A 373 0.78 32.20 -19.25
N HIS A 374 1.56 31.12 -19.45
CA HIS A 374 2.93 30.96 -18.99
C HIS A 374 3.90 30.76 -20.18
N PRO A 375 4.24 31.82 -20.94
CA PRO A 375 5.03 31.71 -22.18
C PRO A 375 6.47 31.18 -21.95
N ASN A 376 6.94 31.15 -20.71
CA ASN A 376 8.25 30.62 -20.33
C ASN A 376 8.20 29.18 -19.79
N ASP A 377 7.05 28.51 -19.85
CA ASP A 377 6.94 27.11 -19.46
C ASP A 377 7.53 26.20 -20.53
N ASN A 378 8.78 25.80 -20.30
CA ASN A 378 9.54 24.98 -21.24
C ASN A 378 8.97 23.55 -21.35
N ILE A 379 8.27 23.05 -20.32
CA ILE A 379 7.68 21.70 -20.33
C ILE A 379 6.44 21.67 -21.20
N ALA A 380 5.52 22.61 -21.00
CA ALA A 380 4.33 22.74 -21.84
C ALA A 380 4.71 22.98 -23.31
N LEU A 381 5.70 23.85 -23.56
CA LEU A 381 6.21 24.13 -24.88
C LEU A 381 6.84 22.89 -25.56
N ALA A 382 7.68 22.14 -24.84
CA ALA A 382 8.30 20.93 -25.37
C ALA A 382 7.25 19.84 -25.66
N THR A 383 6.24 19.72 -24.82
CA THR A 383 5.14 18.76 -25.00
C THR A 383 4.32 19.08 -26.25
N LEU A 384 3.97 20.35 -26.44
CA LEU A 384 3.23 20.78 -27.63
C LEU A 384 4.07 20.65 -28.93
N ASN A 385 5.36 20.99 -28.89
CA ASN A 385 6.28 20.78 -30.01
C ASN A 385 6.33 19.29 -30.39
N LYS A 386 6.53 18.40 -29.40
CA LYS A 386 6.56 16.95 -29.65
C LYS A 386 5.26 16.45 -30.28
N PHE A 387 4.11 16.94 -29.84
CA PHE A 387 2.82 16.61 -30.45
C PHE A 387 2.75 17.05 -31.92
N CYS A 388 3.09 18.31 -32.19
CA CYS A 388 3.07 18.87 -33.57
C CYS A 388 4.03 18.12 -34.50
N ASP A 389 5.22 17.76 -34.01
CA ASP A 389 6.20 16.99 -34.78
C ASP A 389 5.70 15.57 -35.08
N THR A 390 5.12 14.91 -34.06
CA THR A 390 4.62 13.52 -34.18
C THR A 390 3.49 13.41 -35.18
N TYR A 391 2.56 14.35 -35.20
CA TYR A 391 1.38 14.31 -36.05
C TYR A 391 1.46 15.24 -37.27
N SER A 392 2.63 15.80 -37.51
CA SER A 392 2.88 16.70 -38.66
C SER A 392 1.84 17.82 -38.77
N VAL A 393 1.48 18.46 -37.66
CA VAL A 393 0.58 19.60 -37.62
C VAL A 393 1.26 20.76 -38.35
N ALA A 394 0.68 21.24 -39.45
CA ALA A 394 1.28 22.25 -40.31
C ALA A 394 1.40 23.61 -39.60
N GLY A 395 2.56 24.27 -39.79
CA GLY A 395 2.90 25.51 -39.10
C GLY A 395 3.59 25.27 -37.77
N ASN A 396 4.49 26.18 -37.40
CA ASN A 396 5.10 26.11 -36.07
C ASN A 396 4.08 26.61 -35.01
N MET A 397 3.13 25.76 -34.66
CA MET A 397 1.99 26.10 -33.79
C MET A 397 2.42 26.70 -32.45
N PRO A 398 3.43 26.18 -31.74
CA PRO A 398 3.90 26.79 -30.48
C PRO A 398 4.44 28.21 -30.68
N GLU A 399 5.15 28.48 -31.76
CA GLU A 399 5.66 29.84 -32.11
C GLU A 399 4.52 30.79 -32.52
N GLN A 400 3.51 30.29 -33.22
CA GLN A 400 2.31 31.07 -33.58
C GLN A 400 1.52 31.47 -32.32
N LEU A 401 1.35 30.56 -31.33
CA LEU A 401 0.70 30.87 -30.07
C LEU A 401 1.43 31.97 -29.28
N LEU A 402 2.75 31.96 -29.31
CA LEU A 402 3.56 32.96 -28.62
C LEU A 402 3.55 34.30 -29.37
N THR A 403 3.60 34.27 -30.70
CA THR A 403 3.62 35.49 -31.56
C THR A 403 2.26 36.21 -31.53
N ASN A 404 1.17 35.47 -31.64
CA ASN A 404 -0.19 36.02 -31.68
C ASN A 404 -0.89 35.98 -30.31
N ARG A 405 -0.12 35.84 -29.22
CA ARG A 405 -0.63 35.65 -27.86
C ARG A 405 -1.72 36.64 -27.46
N SER A 406 -1.58 37.90 -27.81
CA SER A 406 -2.56 38.96 -27.46
C SER A 406 -3.93 38.67 -28.07
N GLU A 407 -3.96 38.22 -29.34
CA GLU A 407 -5.19 37.88 -30.03
C GLU A 407 -5.93 36.72 -29.38
N TYR A 408 -5.20 35.66 -28.98
CA TYR A 408 -5.77 34.51 -28.30
C TYR A 408 -6.29 34.86 -26.89
N LEU A 409 -5.60 35.72 -26.15
CA LEU A 409 -6.00 36.12 -24.80
C LEU A 409 -7.21 37.05 -24.74
N GLU A 410 -7.57 37.70 -25.88
CA GLU A 410 -8.78 38.54 -25.99
C GLU A 410 -10.04 37.71 -26.27
N MET A 411 -9.90 36.41 -26.62
CA MET A 411 -11.03 35.54 -26.91
C MET A 411 -11.71 35.01 -25.65
N PRO A 412 -13.05 34.82 -25.67
CA PRO A 412 -13.71 34.03 -24.63
C PRO A 412 -13.12 32.63 -24.55
N LEU A 413 -12.99 32.09 -23.33
CA LEU A 413 -12.29 30.82 -23.08
C LEU A 413 -12.85 29.64 -23.89
N PHE A 414 -14.16 29.58 -24.06
CA PHE A 414 -14.80 28.53 -24.87
C PHE A 414 -14.39 28.63 -26.34
N ASP A 415 -14.54 29.81 -26.95
CA ASP A 415 -14.18 30.08 -28.36
C ASP A 415 -12.68 29.86 -28.59
N LEU A 416 -11.86 30.22 -27.61
CA LEU A 416 -10.42 29.97 -27.63
C LEU A 416 -10.11 28.49 -27.73
N THR A 417 -10.76 27.67 -26.87
CA THR A 417 -10.53 26.21 -26.86
C THR A 417 -11.01 25.55 -28.16
N GLU A 418 -12.13 26.00 -28.74
CA GLU A 418 -12.60 25.54 -30.07
C GLU A 418 -11.60 25.89 -31.18
N ARG A 419 -11.08 27.12 -31.15
CA ARG A 419 -10.06 27.55 -32.12
C ARG A 419 -8.79 26.71 -31.98
N LEU A 420 -8.29 26.50 -30.79
CA LEU A 420 -7.13 25.65 -30.55
C LEU A 420 -7.37 24.19 -30.97
N PHE A 421 -8.56 23.67 -30.74
CA PHE A 421 -8.95 22.32 -31.20
C PHE A 421 -8.85 22.20 -32.72
N ALA A 422 -9.34 23.21 -33.47
CA ALA A 422 -9.29 23.23 -34.91
C ALA A 422 -7.86 23.42 -35.43
N GLU A 423 -7.08 24.36 -34.89
CA GLU A 423 -5.71 24.66 -35.32
C GLU A 423 -4.74 23.50 -35.04
N LEU A 424 -4.93 22.78 -33.91
CA LEU A 424 -4.18 21.56 -33.57
C LEU A 424 -4.69 20.31 -34.32
N LYS A 425 -5.73 20.44 -35.14
CA LYS A 425 -6.32 19.37 -35.96
C LYS A 425 -6.75 18.13 -35.17
N LEU A 426 -7.17 18.32 -33.92
CA LEU A 426 -7.52 17.20 -33.04
C LEU A 426 -8.73 16.41 -33.56
N GLY A 427 -9.61 17.02 -34.34
CA GLY A 427 -10.73 16.34 -35.02
C GLY A 427 -10.36 15.64 -36.32
N GLU A 428 -9.14 15.82 -36.87
CA GLU A 428 -8.69 15.23 -38.13
C GLU A 428 -7.70 14.07 -37.93
N ILE A 429 -6.94 14.08 -36.82
CA ILE A 429 -5.93 13.07 -36.49
C ILE A 429 -6.62 11.80 -36.01
N LYS A 430 -6.40 10.66 -36.68
CA LYS A 430 -7.08 9.39 -36.42
C LYS A 430 -7.02 8.96 -34.97
N ASP A 431 -5.85 9.10 -34.32
CA ASP A 431 -5.68 8.72 -32.92
C ASP A 431 -6.39 9.66 -31.95
N MET A 432 -6.55 10.94 -32.33
CA MET A 432 -7.29 11.92 -31.53
C MET A 432 -8.80 11.77 -31.70
N ILE A 433 -9.28 11.32 -32.86
CA ILE A 433 -10.70 11.03 -33.11
C ILE A 433 -11.19 9.92 -32.17
N LYS A 434 -10.34 8.91 -31.87
CA LYS A 434 -10.66 7.87 -30.89
C LYS A 434 -10.91 8.42 -29.48
N GLN A 435 -10.40 9.62 -29.19
CA GLN A 435 -10.51 10.30 -27.89
C GLN A 435 -11.67 11.32 -27.85
N THR A 436 -12.61 11.27 -28.79
CA THR A 436 -13.74 12.22 -28.86
C THR A 436 -14.55 12.28 -27.55
N ALA A 437 -14.76 11.15 -26.87
CA ALA A 437 -15.48 11.11 -25.60
C ALA A 437 -14.79 11.97 -24.51
N TYR A 438 -13.45 11.96 -24.47
CA TYR A 438 -12.68 12.82 -23.55
C TYR A 438 -12.84 14.30 -23.89
N ILE A 439 -12.81 14.63 -25.17
CA ILE A 439 -13.00 16.00 -25.65
C ILE A 439 -14.40 16.50 -25.31
N CYS A 440 -15.44 15.70 -25.53
CA CYS A 440 -16.82 16.05 -25.14
C CYS A 440 -16.91 16.30 -23.63
N THR A 441 -16.37 15.39 -22.80
CA THR A 441 -16.37 15.55 -21.34
C THR A 441 -15.56 16.77 -20.89
N PHE A 442 -14.46 17.08 -21.57
CA PHE A 442 -13.69 18.30 -21.31
C PHE A 442 -14.53 19.56 -21.57
N TYR A 443 -15.25 19.63 -22.70
CA TYR A 443 -16.12 20.77 -23.01
C TYR A 443 -17.32 20.86 -22.05
N ASP A 444 -17.87 19.74 -21.59
CA ASP A 444 -18.91 19.72 -20.55
C ASP A 444 -18.39 20.32 -19.24
N CYS A 445 -17.17 19.92 -18.82
CA CYS A 445 -16.52 20.49 -17.64
C CYS A 445 -16.21 21.98 -17.80
N LEU A 446 -15.74 22.39 -18.97
CA LEU A 446 -15.49 23.79 -19.31
C LEU A 446 -16.77 24.62 -19.26
N SER A 447 -17.84 24.14 -19.91
CA SER A 447 -19.16 24.80 -19.92
C SER A 447 -19.71 24.93 -18.49
N LYS A 448 -19.59 23.89 -17.69
CA LYS A 448 -19.99 23.92 -16.27
C LYS A 448 -19.17 24.92 -15.46
N TYR A 449 -17.86 24.98 -15.68
CA TYR A 449 -16.99 25.97 -15.03
C TYR A 449 -17.43 27.40 -15.36
N LEU A 450 -17.72 27.68 -16.63
CA LEU A 450 -18.16 28.99 -17.12
C LEU A 450 -19.54 29.42 -16.64
N THR A 451 -20.37 28.48 -16.16
CA THR A 451 -21.67 28.81 -15.56
C THR A 451 -21.51 29.54 -14.23
N ASP A 452 -20.50 29.14 -13.43
CA ASP A 452 -20.29 29.64 -12.08
C ASP A 452 -19.12 30.63 -11.95
N ASN A 453 -18.28 30.74 -12.99
CA ASN A 453 -17.03 31.51 -12.98
C ASN A 453 -16.90 32.43 -14.21
N SER A 454 -16.02 33.43 -14.10
CA SER A 454 -15.67 34.26 -15.23
C SER A 454 -14.87 33.47 -16.30
N SER A 455 -14.91 33.98 -17.55
CA SER A 455 -14.13 33.43 -18.68
C SER A 455 -12.63 33.76 -18.52
N ASP A 456 -12.03 33.34 -17.39
CA ASP A 456 -10.61 33.55 -17.08
C ASP A 456 -9.81 32.25 -17.26
N ILE A 457 -8.83 32.29 -18.17
CA ILE A 457 -7.96 31.16 -18.46
C ILE A 457 -7.17 30.71 -17.21
N THR A 458 -6.65 31.69 -16.45
CA THR A 458 -5.83 31.40 -15.24
C THR A 458 -6.65 30.71 -14.18
N GLY A 459 -7.90 31.17 -13.97
CA GLY A 459 -8.84 30.54 -13.03
C GLY A 459 -9.21 29.13 -13.46
N PHE A 460 -9.46 28.92 -14.76
CA PHE A 460 -9.74 27.60 -15.32
C PHE A 460 -8.56 26.63 -15.17
N LEU A 461 -7.33 27.06 -15.47
CA LEU A 461 -6.14 26.22 -15.31
C LEU A 461 -5.90 25.82 -13.83
N LYS A 462 -6.15 26.72 -12.88
CA LYS A 462 -6.13 26.36 -11.46
C LYS A 462 -7.17 25.31 -11.10
N GLU A 463 -8.39 25.44 -11.66
CA GLU A 463 -9.44 24.46 -11.42
C GLU A 463 -9.18 23.14 -12.13
N TRP A 464 -8.52 23.17 -13.29
CA TRP A 464 -7.99 22.00 -13.95
C TRP A 464 -7.01 21.24 -13.05
N ASP A 465 -5.99 21.94 -12.54
CA ASP A 465 -4.97 21.33 -11.66
C ASP A 465 -5.54 20.81 -10.34
N ASN A 466 -6.59 21.43 -9.82
CA ASN A 466 -7.16 21.04 -8.53
C ASN A 466 -8.12 19.85 -8.64
N ARG A 467 -8.92 19.74 -9.72
CA ARG A 467 -9.96 18.71 -9.79
C ARG A 467 -10.47 18.31 -11.17
N ILE A 468 -10.42 19.18 -12.21
CA ILE A 468 -11.04 18.84 -13.51
C ILE A 468 -10.27 17.72 -14.18
N HIS A 469 -8.95 17.72 -14.11
CA HIS A 469 -8.08 16.72 -14.70
C HIS A 469 -8.41 15.28 -14.20
N GLU A 470 -8.93 15.15 -12.99
CA GLU A 470 -9.33 13.85 -12.40
C GLU A 470 -10.74 13.39 -12.80
N LYS A 471 -11.50 14.21 -13.53
CA LYS A 471 -12.82 13.79 -14.03
C LYS A 471 -12.66 12.66 -15.04
N SER A 472 -13.47 11.63 -14.86
CA SER A 472 -13.53 10.49 -15.76
C SER A 472 -14.68 10.63 -16.76
N ILE A 473 -14.50 10.06 -17.95
CA ILE A 473 -15.61 9.82 -18.86
C ILE A 473 -16.52 8.77 -18.20
N HIS A 474 -17.81 9.08 -18.10
CA HIS A 474 -18.76 8.04 -17.74
C HIS A 474 -18.83 7.04 -18.90
N SER A 475 -18.32 5.83 -18.66
CA SER A 475 -18.59 4.73 -19.54
C SER A 475 -20.05 4.31 -19.30
N ASP A 476 -20.96 4.72 -20.17
CA ASP A 476 -22.40 4.38 -20.11
C ASP A 476 -22.69 2.88 -20.34
N GLY A 477 -21.72 2.00 -20.16
CA GLY A 477 -21.84 0.59 -20.45
C GLY A 477 -21.74 -0.31 -19.22
N ASP A 478 -22.88 -0.78 -18.71
CA ASP A 478 -22.93 -1.95 -17.78
C ASP A 478 -22.31 -3.25 -18.40
N GLY A 479 -21.86 -3.21 -19.63
CA GLY A 479 -21.45 -4.37 -20.42
C GLY A 479 -19.96 -4.68 -20.48
N GLY A 480 -19.06 -3.86 -19.92
CA GLY A 480 -17.61 -3.99 -20.09
C GLY A 480 -16.87 -4.68 -18.95
N ILE A 481 -15.60 -5.06 -19.23
CA ILE A 481 -14.65 -5.57 -18.24
C ILE A 481 -14.34 -4.45 -17.25
N ARG A 482 -14.46 -4.74 -15.96
CA ARG A 482 -14.25 -3.74 -14.90
C ARG A 482 -12.81 -3.71 -14.43
N PHE A 483 -12.18 -2.52 -14.50
CA PHE A 483 -10.85 -2.25 -13.98
C PHE A 483 -10.95 -1.40 -12.72
N LEU A 484 -10.45 -1.90 -11.61
CA LEU A 484 -10.49 -1.18 -10.34
C LEU A 484 -9.33 -1.56 -9.41
N THR A 485 -9.08 -0.70 -8.42
CA THR A 485 -8.12 -1.05 -7.39
C THR A 485 -8.72 -2.00 -6.36
N ILE A 486 -7.87 -2.78 -5.68
CA ILE A 486 -8.28 -3.64 -4.57
C ILE A 486 -9.07 -2.86 -3.51
N HIS A 487 -8.68 -1.62 -3.21
CA HIS A 487 -9.38 -0.76 -2.25
C HIS A 487 -10.82 -0.44 -2.67
N LYS A 488 -11.04 -0.15 -3.95
CA LYS A 488 -12.38 0.12 -4.50
C LYS A 488 -13.24 -1.14 -4.64
N SER A 489 -12.62 -2.31 -4.70
CA SER A 489 -13.34 -3.59 -4.76
C SER A 489 -13.89 -4.06 -3.41
N LYS A 490 -13.47 -3.41 -2.30
CA LYS A 490 -13.96 -3.77 -0.96
C LYS A 490 -15.49 -3.62 -0.90
N GLY A 491 -16.16 -4.61 -0.30
CA GLY A 491 -17.64 -4.67 -0.25
C GLY A 491 -18.32 -5.18 -1.52
N LEU A 492 -17.58 -5.29 -2.65
CA LEU A 492 -18.14 -5.78 -3.92
C LEU A 492 -17.83 -7.26 -4.14
N GLU A 493 -18.50 -7.87 -5.13
CA GLU A 493 -18.25 -9.25 -5.57
C GLU A 493 -18.24 -9.31 -7.10
N TYR A 494 -17.47 -10.25 -7.65
CA TYR A 494 -17.35 -10.46 -9.09
C TYR A 494 -17.27 -11.95 -9.40
N ASP A 495 -17.91 -12.35 -10.49
CA ASP A 495 -17.94 -13.76 -10.89
C ASP A 495 -16.50 -14.27 -11.19
N HIS A 496 -15.75 -13.50 -11.97
CA HIS A 496 -14.38 -13.83 -12.37
C HIS A 496 -13.43 -12.69 -12.05
N VAL A 497 -12.40 -12.96 -11.25
CA VAL A 497 -11.40 -11.98 -10.83
C VAL A 497 -10.05 -12.32 -11.43
N ILE A 498 -9.46 -11.37 -12.15
CA ILE A 498 -8.09 -11.44 -12.64
C ILE A 498 -7.28 -10.41 -11.86
N MET A 499 -6.16 -10.81 -11.29
CA MET A 499 -5.31 -9.98 -10.45
C MET A 499 -3.89 -9.93 -11.00
N PRO A 500 -3.62 -9.11 -12.03
CA PRO A 500 -2.27 -8.88 -12.51
C PRO A 500 -1.49 -7.99 -11.55
N TYR A 501 -0.17 -7.97 -11.67
CA TYR A 501 0.74 -7.22 -10.79
C TYR A 501 0.59 -7.57 -9.29
N CYS A 502 0.37 -8.87 -8.99
CA CYS A 502 0.33 -9.35 -7.61
C CYS A 502 1.75 -9.51 -7.04
N ASP A 503 2.59 -8.50 -7.25
CA ASP A 503 4.01 -8.47 -6.92
C ASP A 503 4.43 -7.11 -6.34
N TRP A 504 3.52 -6.36 -5.71
CA TRP A 504 3.86 -5.08 -5.12
C TRP A 504 4.82 -5.22 -3.95
N GLN A 505 5.55 -4.15 -3.71
CA GLN A 505 6.53 -4.06 -2.63
C GLN A 505 5.84 -4.07 -1.26
N LEU A 506 6.36 -4.91 -0.34
CA LEU A 506 5.84 -5.04 1.03
C LEU A 506 5.99 -3.73 1.81
N GLU A 507 7.17 -3.15 1.75
CA GLU A 507 7.51 -1.91 2.43
C GLU A 507 8.00 -0.85 1.45
N LYS A 508 7.60 0.39 1.70
CA LYS A 508 8.13 1.54 0.98
C LYS A 508 9.03 2.34 1.93
N ALA A 509 10.11 2.91 1.41
CA ALA A 509 10.93 3.86 2.15
C ALA A 509 10.09 5.11 2.44
N ASN A 510 9.52 5.17 3.64
CA ASN A 510 8.68 6.25 4.13
C ASN A 510 9.27 6.82 5.41
N THR A 511 8.74 7.94 5.86
CA THR A 511 8.99 8.48 7.19
C THR A 511 7.85 8.05 8.10
N ILE A 512 8.16 7.49 9.26
CA ILE A 512 7.21 7.14 10.31
C ILE A 512 7.27 8.17 11.45
N TRP A 513 6.18 8.29 12.18
CA TRP A 513 6.07 9.20 13.31
C TRP A 513 6.24 8.40 14.61
N CYS A 514 7.30 8.70 15.36
CA CYS A 514 7.64 8.02 16.61
C CYS A 514 7.45 8.97 17.80
N THR A 515 6.99 8.42 18.93
CA THR A 515 6.93 9.11 20.22
C THR A 515 8.04 8.58 21.11
N PRO A 516 9.19 9.27 21.22
CA PRO A 516 10.32 8.78 22.00
C PRO A 516 9.95 8.65 23.48
N GLN A 517 10.33 7.54 24.11
CA GLN A 517 10.05 7.28 25.53
C GLN A 517 11.26 7.53 26.44
N GLU A 518 12.48 7.51 25.87
CA GLU A 518 13.73 7.61 26.64
C GLU A 518 14.27 9.04 26.68
N ALA A 519 14.79 9.45 27.84
CA ALA A 519 15.46 10.75 27.99
C ALA A 519 16.81 10.76 27.20
N PRO A 520 17.18 11.91 26.60
CA PRO A 520 16.50 13.20 26.56
C PRO A 520 15.47 13.36 25.44
N TYR A 521 15.28 12.33 24.61
CA TYR A 521 14.45 12.39 23.39
C TYR A 521 12.96 12.54 23.71
N ASN A 522 12.50 12.08 24.86
CA ASN A 522 11.12 12.18 25.36
C ASN A 522 10.63 13.61 25.63
N GLU A 523 11.51 14.61 25.55
CA GLU A 523 11.12 16.03 25.53
C GLU A 523 10.43 16.40 24.22
N LEU A 524 10.61 15.60 23.15
CA LEU A 524 9.95 15.78 21.86
C LEU A 524 8.67 14.95 21.83
N PRO A 525 7.50 15.57 21.62
CA PRO A 525 6.22 14.87 21.68
C PRO A 525 6.05 13.88 20.50
N LEU A 526 6.64 14.20 19.35
CA LEU A 526 6.54 13.40 18.13
C LEU A 526 7.70 13.77 17.19
N VAL A 527 8.35 12.77 16.61
CA VAL A 527 9.46 12.97 15.67
C VAL A 527 9.29 12.11 14.42
N PRO A 528 9.56 12.67 13.22
CA PRO A 528 9.59 11.91 11.98
C PRO A 528 10.94 11.18 11.84
N ILE A 529 10.88 9.86 11.66
CA ILE A 529 12.05 8.98 11.54
C ILE A 529 11.97 8.24 10.21
N ASP A 530 13.09 8.15 9.48
CA ASP A 530 13.15 7.38 8.25
C ASP A 530 12.98 5.89 8.56
N PHE A 531 11.97 5.26 7.96
CA PHE A 531 11.68 3.85 8.13
C PHE A 531 12.72 3.00 7.38
N SER A 532 13.62 2.42 8.15
CA SER A 532 14.70 1.58 7.62
C SER A 532 15.22 0.61 8.69
N ALA A 533 15.18 -0.69 8.39
CA ALA A 533 15.72 -1.73 9.27
C ALA A 533 17.16 -1.44 9.72
N LYS A 534 18.02 -1.06 8.78
CA LYS A 534 19.45 -0.81 9.03
C LYS A 534 19.69 0.41 9.91
N LEU A 535 18.96 1.50 9.69
CA LEU A 535 19.16 2.75 10.43
C LEU A 535 18.57 2.68 11.83
N MET A 536 17.38 2.08 11.98
CA MET A 536 16.66 2.01 13.26
C MET A 536 17.20 0.90 14.19
N LYS A 537 17.84 -0.13 13.65
CA LYS A 537 18.48 -1.20 14.42
C LYS A 537 19.50 -0.62 15.41
N GLN A 538 19.44 -1.07 16.67
CA GLN A 538 20.27 -0.58 17.78
C GLN A 538 20.04 0.90 18.16
N SER A 539 18.92 1.50 17.79
CA SER A 539 18.49 2.81 18.27
C SER A 539 17.33 2.66 19.28
N ILE A 540 16.87 3.78 19.86
CA ILE A 540 15.64 3.79 20.67
C ILE A 540 14.39 3.50 19.85
N TYR A 541 14.46 3.64 18.51
CA TYR A 541 13.37 3.47 17.56
C TYR A 541 13.28 2.04 16.96
N GLU A 542 14.09 1.09 17.44
CA GLU A 542 14.06 -0.28 16.94
C GLU A 542 12.72 -0.99 17.21
N ALA A 543 12.11 -0.71 18.35
CA ALA A 543 10.77 -1.21 18.67
C ALA A 543 9.70 -0.63 17.72
N ASP A 544 9.80 0.67 17.41
CA ASP A 544 8.90 1.33 16.45
C ASP A 544 9.05 0.74 15.04
N TYR A 545 10.30 0.40 14.64
CA TYR A 545 10.54 -0.30 13.38
C TYR A 545 9.82 -1.66 13.35
N ASN A 546 10.02 -2.48 14.37
CA ASN A 546 9.43 -3.82 14.43
C ASN A 546 7.90 -3.76 14.42
N HIS A 547 7.34 -2.81 15.17
CA HIS A 547 5.89 -2.57 15.18
C HIS A 547 5.36 -2.18 13.80
N GLU A 548 5.96 -1.19 13.14
CA GLU A 548 5.53 -0.74 11.80
C GLU A 548 5.75 -1.82 10.73
N HIS A 549 6.83 -2.61 10.84
CA HIS A 549 7.09 -3.74 9.97
C HIS A 549 5.96 -4.79 10.04
N LEU A 550 5.55 -5.16 11.26
CA LEU A 550 4.41 -6.06 11.46
C LEU A 550 3.11 -5.45 10.90
N GLN A 551 2.86 -4.16 11.13
CA GLN A 551 1.66 -3.50 10.58
C GLN A 551 1.65 -3.54 9.05
N ASN A 552 2.80 -3.37 8.40
CA ASN A 552 2.92 -3.50 6.95
C ASN A 552 2.63 -4.93 6.47
N ILE A 553 3.04 -5.94 7.22
CA ILE A 553 2.69 -7.35 6.94
C ILE A 553 1.18 -7.57 7.03
N VAL A 554 0.55 -7.12 8.12
CA VAL A 554 -0.90 -7.22 8.29
C VAL A 554 -1.65 -6.52 7.16
N ASP A 555 -1.28 -5.28 6.83
CA ASP A 555 -1.90 -4.52 5.74
C ASP A 555 -1.81 -5.27 4.41
N ASN A 556 -0.68 -5.88 4.12
CA ASN A 556 -0.46 -6.62 2.88
C ASN A 556 -1.19 -7.97 2.85
N LEU A 557 -1.29 -8.68 3.99
CA LEU A 557 -2.13 -9.88 4.10
C LEU A 557 -3.61 -9.53 3.92
N ASN A 558 -4.07 -8.48 4.57
CA ASN A 558 -5.45 -8.00 4.45
C ASN A 558 -5.79 -7.57 3.01
N LEU A 559 -4.85 -6.93 2.29
CA LEU A 559 -5.04 -6.59 0.88
C LEU A 559 -5.21 -7.84 0.01
N LEU A 560 -4.39 -8.88 0.22
CA LEU A 560 -4.56 -10.15 -0.47
C LEU A 560 -5.90 -10.81 -0.11
N TYR A 561 -6.26 -10.81 1.18
CA TYR A 561 -7.52 -11.38 1.64
C TYR A 561 -8.72 -10.69 0.99
N VAL A 562 -8.75 -9.36 1.00
CA VAL A 562 -9.80 -8.60 0.32
C VAL A 562 -9.84 -8.96 -1.16
N ALA A 563 -8.70 -8.98 -1.87
CA ALA A 563 -8.66 -9.26 -3.30
C ALA A 563 -9.13 -10.68 -3.64
N PHE A 564 -8.63 -11.70 -2.92
CA PHE A 564 -8.93 -13.10 -3.18
C PHE A 564 -10.38 -13.47 -2.86
N THR A 565 -10.96 -12.82 -1.84
CA THR A 565 -12.37 -13.02 -1.45
C THR A 565 -13.37 -12.25 -2.31
N ARG A 566 -12.93 -11.55 -3.36
CA ARG A 566 -13.84 -10.89 -4.32
C ARG A 566 -14.39 -11.85 -5.36
N ALA A 567 -13.68 -12.96 -5.64
CA ALA A 567 -14.06 -13.93 -6.65
C ALA A 567 -15.19 -14.85 -6.17
N SER A 568 -16.25 -14.98 -6.98
CA SER A 568 -17.27 -15.98 -6.77
C SER A 568 -16.92 -17.31 -7.45
N HIS A 569 -16.47 -17.29 -8.70
CA HIS A 569 -16.25 -18.50 -9.52
C HIS A 569 -14.79 -18.75 -9.88
N ASN A 570 -14.07 -17.76 -10.38
CA ASN A 570 -12.68 -17.95 -10.80
C ASN A 570 -11.78 -16.86 -10.23
N LEU A 571 -10.64 -17.29 -9.67
CA LEU A 571 -9.58 -16.41 -9.18
C LEU A 571 -8.30 -16.67 -9.99
N ILE A 572 -7.87 -15.68 -10.75
CA ILE A 572 -6.65 -15.74 -11.54
C ILE A 572 -5.66 -14.70 -11.01
N VAL A 573 -4.49 -15.14 -10.58
CA VAL A 573 -3.45 -14.28 -10.00
C VAL A 573 -2.22 -14.34 -10.90
N ILE A 574 -1.73 -13.18 -11.33
CA ILE A 574 -0.55 -13.05 -12.18
C ILE A 574 0.42 -12.07 -11.52
N GLY A 575 1.66 -12.48 -11.35
CA GLY A 575 2.67 -11.64 -10.71
C GLY A 575 4.06 -11.96 -11.23
N LYS A 576 5.02 -11.12 -10.85
CA LYS A 576 6.43 -11.36 -11.10
C LYS A 576 7.01 -12.24 -10.00
N ARG A 577 7.81 -13.23 -10.35
CA ARG A 577 8.62 -13.96 -9.40
C ARG A 577 9.69 -13.04 -8.80
N ALA A 578 9.64 -12.80 -7.49
CA ALA A 578 10.46 -11.78 -6.83
C ALA A 578 11.08 -12.28 -5.51
N ASN A 579 11.87 -11.45 -4.85
CA ASN A 579 12.46 -11.73 -3.53
C ASN A 579 11.48 -11.38 -2.40
N SER A 580 11.87 -11.65 -1.16
CA SER A 580 11.07 -11.44 0.05
C SER A 580 10.59 -9.99 0.28
N ALA A 581 11.15 -9.01 -0.42
CA ALA A 581 10.67 -7.62 -0.34
C ALA A 581 9.35 -7.38 -1.09
N TYR A 582 8.88 -8.37 -1.83
CA TYR A 582 7.68 -8.28 -2.67
C TYR A 582 6.62 -9.30 -2.27
N ARG A 583 5.36 -8.96 -2.48
CA ARG A 583 4.23 -9.81 -2.05
C ARG A 583 4.16 -11.16 -2.76
N SER A 584 4.60 -11.24 -4.02
CA SER A 584 4.66 -12.51 -4.76
C SER A 584 5.55 -13.57 -4.10
N ALA A 585 6.54 -13.17 -3.30
CA ALA A 585 7.41 -14.12 -2.62
C ALA A 585 6.67 -14.97 -1.57
N ILE A 586 5.70 -14.40 -0.84
CA ILE A 586 4.91 -15.20 0.12
C ILE A 586 4.00 -16.16 -0.62
N ILE A 587 3.44 -15.74 -1.78
CA ILE A 587 2.61 -16.61 -2.61
C ILE A 587 3.46 -17.83 -3.03
N GLU A 588 4.65 -17.60 -3.59
CA GLU A 588 5.58 -18.66 -3.97
C GLU A 588 5.88 -19.60 -2.79
N SER A 589 6.20 -19.05 -1.63
CA SER A 589 6.65 -19.80 -0.46
C SER A 589 5.59 -20.72 0.16
N VAL A 590 4.30 -20.40 -0.03
CA VAL A 590 3.20 -21.18 0.57
C VAL A 590 2.55 -22.16 -0.40
N LEU A 591 2.75 -22.04 -1.73
CA LEU A 591 2.03 -22.82 -2.73
C LEU A 591 2.19 -24.34 -2.55
N ASP A 592 3.37 -24.82 -2.20
CA ASP A 592 3.61 -26.25 -1.98
C ASP A 592 2.81 -26.79 -0.77
N LYS A 593 2.80 -26.04 0.33
CA LYS A 593 2.01 -26.37 1.53
C LYS A 593 0.51 -26.30 1.25
N VAL A 594 0.07 -25.30 0.46
CA VAL A 594 -1.32 -25.15 0.03
C VAL A 594 -1.74 -26.32 -0.85
N ALA A 595 -0.92 -26.70 -1.84
CA ALA A 595 -1.18 -27.85 -2.69
C ALA A 595 -1.34 -29.13 -1.86
N SER A 596 -0.42 -29.41 -0.94
CA SER A 596 -0.49 -30.58 -0.06
C SER A 596 -1.76 -30.63 0.79
N ARG A 597 -2.30 -29.47 1.22
CA ARG A 597 -3.58 -29.42 1.94
C ARG A 597 -4.79 -29.70 1.07
N LEU A 598 -4.73 -29.30 -0.19
CA LEU A 598 -5.83 -29.43 -1.14
C LEU A 598 -5.89 -30.79 -1.84
N GLU A 599 -4.82 -31.60 -1.81
CA GLU A 599 -4.76 -32.94 -2.38
C GLU A 599 -5.90 -33.86 -1.90
N ALA A 600 -6.36 -33.66 -0.67
CA ALA A 600 -7.44 -34.48 -0.07
C ALA A 600 -8.83 -34.23 -0.72
N ASN A 601 -8.99 -33.19 -1.54
CA ASN A 601 -10.30 -32.75 -2.04
C ASN A 601 -10.74 -33.43 -3.35
N ASP A 602 -9.91 -34.30 -3.92
CA ASP A 602 -10.16 -35.04 -5.20
C ASP A 602 -10.50 -34.11 -6.40
N VAL A 603 -9.86 -32.92 -6.41
CA VAL A 603 -9.99 -31.91 -7.48
C VAL A 603 -8.72 -31.92 -8.31
N LYS A 604 -8.83 -31.78 -9.63
CA LYS A 604 -7.67 -31.69 -10.53
C LYS A 604 -6.77 -30.53 -10.12
N MET A 605 -5.53 -30.83 -9.81
CA MET A 605 -4.54 -29.84 -9.39
C MET A 605 -3.23 -30.05 -10.14
N GLU A 606 -2.59 -28.96 -10.52
CA GLU A 606 -1.28 -28.98 -11.18
C GLU A 606 -0.41 -27.88 -10.59
N LEU A 607 0.81 -28.22 -10.18
CA LEU A 607 1.81 -27.29 -9.65
C LEU A 607 3.14 -27.56 -10.35
N THR A 608 3.68 -26.54 -11.02
CA THR A 608 4.94 -26.62 -11.78
C THR A 608 5.88 -25.47 -11.43
N GLY A 609 7.18 -25.71 -11.59
CA GLY A 609 8.23 -24.66 -11.43
C GLY A 609 8.69 -24.41 -10.00
N ILE A 610 8.13 -25.06 -8.99
CA ILE A 610 8.62 -24.94 -7.59
C ILE A 610 9.93 -25.74 -7.43
N GLY A 611 10.87 -25.15 -6.67
CA GLY A 611 12.17 -25.79 -6.38
C GLY A 611 13.25 -25.57 -7.44
N SER A 612 12.96 -24.85 -8.53
CA SER A 612 14.02 -24.39 -9.43
C SER A 612 14.72 -23.18 -8.80
N ASP A 613 16.02 -23.27 -8.56
CA ASP A 613 16.86 -22.17 -8.04
C ASP A 613 17.00 -20.99 -9.02
N ALA A 614 16.59 -21.17 -10.27
CA ALA A 614 16.62 -20.15 -11.29
C ALA A 614 15.34 -19.30 -11.24
N LYS A 615 15.44 -18.05 -10.76
CA LYS A 615 14.37 -17.04 -10.86
C LYS A 615 13.97 -16.73 -12.32
N THR A 616 14.48 -17.47 -13.27
CA THR A 616 14.21 -17.36 -14.71
C THR A 616 13.00 -18.20 -15.14
N ASP A 617 12.60 -19.19 -14.34
CA ASP A 617 11.51 -20.09 -14.68
C ASP A 617 10.19 -19.59 -14.10
N ASP A 618 9.11 -19.83 -14.83
CA ASP A 618 7.76 -19.50 -14.37
C ASP A 618 7.28 -20.55 -13.34
N ILE A 619 6.46 -20.08 -12.39
CA ILE A 619 5.71 -20.96 -11.49
C ILE A 619 4.25 -20.90 -11.92
N SER A 620 3.62 -22.07 -12.06
CA SER A 620 2.20 -22.18 -12.36
C SER A 620 1.52 -23.12 -11.38
N PHE A 621 0.43 -22.65 -10.79
CA PHE A 621 -0.48 -23.40 -9.94
C PHE A 621 -1.89 -23.31 -10.51
N CYS A 622 -2.51 -24.46 -10.75
CA CYS A 622 -3.90 -24.56 -11.17
C CYS A 622 -4.65 -25.51 -10.24
N TYR A 623 -5.78 -25.06 -9.72
CA TYR A 623 -6.69 -25.84 -8.92
C TYR A 623 -8.08 -25.79 -9.56
N ASN A 624 -8.46 -26.88 -10.22
CA ASN A 624 -9.58 -27.03 -11.13
C ASN A 624 -9.43 -26.25 -12.46
N GLU A 625 -10.21 -26.64 -13.47
CA GLU A 625 -10.31 -25.91 -14.74
C GLU A 625 -11.24 -24.70 -14.61
N ILE A 626 -11.07 -23.70 -15.48
CA ILE A 626 -11.93 -22.51 -15.50
C ILE A 626 -13.39 -22.96 -15.50
N TYR A 627 -14.11 -22.52 -14.47
CA TYR A 627 -15.52 -22.85 -14.26
C TYR A 627 -16.40 -21.75 -14.83
N VAL A 628 -17.39 -22.14 -15.61
CA VAL A 628 -18.44 -21.24 -16.11
C VAL A 628 -19.78 -21.83 -15.69
N PRO A 629 -20.58 -21.13 -14.87
CA PRO A 629 -21.89 -21.62 -14.47
C PRO A 629 -22.80 -21.84 -15.69
N ASP A 630 -23.54 -22.94 -15.70
CA ASP A 630 -24.55 -23.18 -16.75
C ASP A 630 -25.73 -22.22 -16.54
N LEU A 631 -25.88 -21.26 -17.44
CA LEU A 631 -26.93 -20.23 -17.39
C LEU A 631 -28.36 -20.81 -17.39
N SER A 632 -28.52 -22.06 -17.83
CA SER A 632 -29.83 -22.74 -17.81
C SER A 632 -30.34 -23.04 -16.40
N LEU A 633 -29.46 -23.14 -15.40
CA LEU A 633 -29.78 -23.46 -14.01
C LEU A 633 -30.01 -22.21 -13.14
N ILE A 634 -29.52 -21.04 -13.54
CA ILE A 634 -29.63 -19.80 -12.76
C ILE A 634 -31.08 -19.31 -12.70
N HIS A 635 -31.91 -19.54 -13.71
CA HIS A 635 -33.32 -19.15 -13.73
C HIS A 635 -34.22 -19.92 -12.75
N ILE A 636 -33.75 -20.99 -12.15
CA ILE A 636 -34.52 -21.82 -11.22
C ILE A 636 -34.31 -21.39 -9.75
N SER A 637 -33.20 -20.72 -9.42
CA SER A 637 -32.82 -20.35 -8.03
C SER A 637 -33.13 -18.91 -7.62
N GLU A 638 -33.57 -18.04 -8.52
CA GLU A 638 -33.75 -16.60 -8.25
C GLU A 638 -35.14 -16.08 -7.78
N PRO A 639 -36.19 -16.86 -7.50
CA PRO A 639 -37.42 -16.27 -6.97
C PRO A 639 -37.34 -15.74 -5.54
N THR A 640 -36.31 -16.09 -4.78
CA THR A 640 -36.24 -15.81 -3.33
C THR A 640 -35.43 -14.59 -2.93
N ARG A 641 -34.59 -14.03 -3.79
CA ARG A 641 -33.75 -12.84 -3.44
C ARG A 641 -34.49 -11.49 -3.46
N ARG A 642 -35.67 -11.39 -4.10
CA ARG A 642 -36.43 -10.12 -4.20
C ARG A 642 -37.39 -9.81 -3.06
N SER A 643 -37.57 -10.69 -2.07
CA SER A 643 -38.55 -10.51 -1.00
C SER A 643 -38.01 -10.00 0.34
N TYR A 644 -36.73 -9.68 0.44
CA TYR A 644 -36.09 -9.21 1.70
C TYR A 644 -35.55 -7.77 1.67
N ILE A 645 -35.90 -6.99 0.65
CA ILE A 645 -35.64 -5.54 0.64
C ILE A 645 -36.96 -4.82 0.37
N SER A 646 -37.74 -4.67 1.41
CA SER A 646 -38.84 -3.68 1.51
C SER A 646 -38.95 -3.24 2.96
#